data_e9cbe4ceb0963867efee49ba6d2bdeab
#
_entry.id   e9cbe4ceb0963867efee49ba6d2bdeab
#
_cell.length_a   1.000
_cell.length_b   1.000
_cell.length_c   1.000
_cell.angle_alpha   90.00
_cell.angle_beta   90.00
_cell.angle_gamma   90.00
#
_symmetry.space_group_name_H-M   'P 1'
#
loop_
_entity.id
_entity.type
_entity.pdbx_description
1 polymer ?
#
loop_
_entity_poly.entity_id
_entity_poly.type
_entity_poly.pdbx_seq_one_letter_code
_entity_poly.pdbx_strand_id
1 'polypeptide(L)'
;MRRGAGFLVALDHDLRAIALAVVAGASLVYLLPQLPALIGFVPVLMLCLLRFPGRTLVAVLVMSAAWTTYLAERQLQQRLPAAQTATVRWVHGHVASLPATGSIRSRFAFVTDTTPKRLRLSWYGDAPPLQLGACFDLQVKLFAPHGSANPGGFDYEAWLWRKGIGATGYVKDARACNGTAATWFDRLRARIATRIGGVLGDHPMRGIIEALTIGLTTHISDAQWRVFRHTGTSHIVAISGWHIGLVAGWLLFLTRLLLLRLPRRWPMRLPVLTLSGLVALLGAGVYALLAGLGLPTLRALIMLGAGLAALLHARRMSFGRVLALAAIMVVLWHPLSVLAPGFWLSFGAVAWIVYLVHTRPRGKLALFAWLQFGLALGLAPLTLYIFSQASLVSPLVNALILPLAGLFVPLLLLSVLALLAWPALGVPGLHACADVLAGFWPLMQWLADWPLAILAQPAPGLLAVALALLGVALLLAPRGLPARWLGAVFLLPLLLGWRPPGQAIPVGGYRLTVLDVGQGLAVVLQTRRHTLVYDAGPAFRTGFNAGGAIVAPYLRHARIDRIDTLMISHADNDHIGGAALLAQRLPVARRMGAGSDLPCQVGQAWRWDGVEFRVLHPAAAAPDLSKNNGSCVLRIAGPGGVTLLTGDIEAVAEQALIERAGRAVLAADIVVVPHHGSATSSTPALVAASRPTHAFISSGWHNRWHFPAPE
;
A
#
# COMPACT_ATOMS: atom_id res chain seq x y z
N MET A 1 -9.05 48.86 13.11
CA MET A 1 -8.13 47.82 12.67
C MET A 1 -7.79 46.76 13.74
N ARG A 2 -7.52 47.10 15.02
CA ARG A 2 -7.16 46.09 16.06
C ARG A 2 -8.28 45.08 16.41
N ARG A 3 -9.55 45.45 16.39
CA ARG A 3 -10.68 44.52 16.64
C ARG A 3 -10.87 43.49 15.53
N GLY A 4 -10.62 43.86 14.28
CA GLY A 4 -10.66 42.92 13.15
C GLY A 4 -9.54 41.86 13.17
N ALA A 5 -8.34 42.22 13.65
CA ALA A 5 -7.24 41.30 13.79
C ALA A 5 -7.49 40.26 14.89
N GLY A 6 -8.09 40.64 16.02
CA GLY A 6 -8.46 39.69 17.08
C GLY A 6 -9.53 38.68 16.64
N PHE A 7 -10.55 39.14 15.89
CA PHE A 7 -11.57 38.25 15.32
C PHE A 7 -10.99 37.24 14.29
N LEU A 8 -10.07 37.71 13.44
CA LEU A 8 -9.41 36.85 12.44
C LEU A 8 -8.50 35.80 13.08
N VAL A 9 -7.83 36.13 14.20
CA VAL A 9 -7.02 35.18 14.96
C VAL A 9 -7.90 34.11 15.63
N ALA A 10 -9.04 34.50 16.21
CA ALA A 10 -10.02 33.60 16.79
C ALA A 10 -10.58 32.63 15.72
N LEU A 11 -10.93 33.16 14.53
CA LEU A 11 -11.40 32.35 13.42
C LEU A 11 -10.32 31.34 12.92
N ASP A 12 -9.04 31.72 13.01
CA ASP A 12 -7.90 30.86 12.65
C ASP A 12 -7.79 29.65 13.59
N HIS A 13 -7.91 29.86 14.87
CA HIS A 13 -7.91 28.77 15.84
C HIS A 13 -9.11 27.85 15.68
N ASP A 14 -10.29 28.43 15.48
CA ASP A 14 -11.53 27.67 15.29
C ASP A 14 -11.47 26.79 14.04
N LEU A 15 -11.00 27.29 12.90
CA LEU A 15 -10.91 26.52 11.65
C LEU A 15 -9.91 25.35 11.77
N ARG A 16 -8.78 25.53 12.45
CA ARG A 16 -7.81 24.45 12.68
C ARG A 16 -8.36 23.40 13.64
N ALA A 17 -9.01 23.84 14.71
CA ALA A 17 -9.67 22.95 15.66
C ALA A 17 -10.81 22.17 14.99
N ILE A 18 -11.61 22.81 14.14
CA ILE A 18 -12.64 22.17 13.33
C ILE A 18 -12.04 21.11 12.40
N ALA A 19 -10.93 21.42 11.71
CA ALA A 19 -10.26 20.45 10.84
C ALA A 19 -9.77 19.23 11.61
N LEU A 20 -9.17 19.44 12.79
CA LEU A 20 -8.75 18.33 13.66
C LEU A 20 -9.96 17.49 14.12
N ALA A 21 -11.07 18.13 14.52
CA ALA A 21 -12.30 17.44 14.89
C ALA A 21 -12.87 16.60 13.72
N VAL A 22 -12.88 17.17 12.50
CA VAL A 22 -13.34 16.46 11.29
C VAL A 22 -12.46 15.25 10.99
N VAL A 23 -11.13 15.39 11.00
CA VAL A 23 -10.20 14.28 10.74
C VAL A 23 -10.28 13.23 11.86
N ALA A 24 -10.36 13.66 13.12
CA ALA A 24 -10.49 12.75 14.25
C ALA A 24 -11.79 11.95 14.19
N GLY A 25 -12.94 12.62 13.95
CA GLY A 25 -14.23 11.96 13.82
C GLY A 25 -14.25 10.90 12.71
N ALA A 26 -13.71 11.23 11.54
CA ALA A 26 -13.57 10.27 10.45
C ALA A 26 -12.63 9.09 10.79
N SER A 27 -11.52 9.37 11.49
CA SER A 27 -10.53 8.35 11.85
C SER A 27 -11.03 7.39 12.93
N LEU A 28 -11.77 7.91 13.93
CA LEU A 28 -12.30 7.12 15.04
C LEU A 28 -13.25 6.01 14.58
N VAL A 29 -14.05 6.26 13.54
CA VAL A 29 -14.97 5.25 12.97
C VAL A 29 -14.22 3.98 12.55
N TYR A 30 -13.01 4.12 12.02
CA TYR A 30 -12.22 3.00 11.52
C TYR A 30 -11.36 2.30 12.60
N LEU A 31 -11.35 2.83 13.81
CA LEU A 31 -10.75 2.15 14.97
C LEU A 31 -11.74 1.21 15.66
N LEU A 32 -13.02 1.30 15.33
CA LEU A 32 -14.06 0.44 15.87
C LEU A 32 -14.09 -0.91 15.11
N PRO A 33 -14.37 -2.02 15.80
CA PRO A 33 -14.44 -3.35 15.17
C PRO A 33 -15.61 -3.48 14.19
N GLN A 34 -16.64 -2.65 14.35
CA GLN A 34 -17.82 -2.58 13.48
C GLN A 34 -18.21 -1.12 13.28
N LEU A 35 -18.85 -0.82 12.14
CA LEU A 35 -19.40 0.51 11.92
C LEU A 35 -20.52 0.79 12.94
N PRO A 36 -20.48 1.94 13.63
CA PRO A 36 -21.52 2.29 14.60
C PRO A 36 -22.85 2.56 13.90
N ALA A 37 -23.95 2.19 14.53
CA ALA A 37 -25.27 2.51 14.01
C ALA A 37 -25.48 4.03 13.98
N LEU A 38 -26.01 4.57 12.86
CA LEU A 38 -26.19 6.03 12.68
C LEU A 38 -27.04 6.66 13.79
N ILE A 39 -28.06 5.94 14.29
CA ILE A 39 -28.91 6.41 15.38
C ILE A 39 -28.12 6.66 16.68
N GLY A 40 -27.01 5.94 16.90
CA GLY A 40 -26.17 6.11 18.08
C GLY A 40 -25.47 7.48 18.18
N PHE A 41 -25.39 8.22 17.08
CA PHE A 41 -24.84 9.59 17.09
C PHE A 41 -25.85 10.64 17.59
N VAL A 42 -27.16 10.36 17.52
CA VAL A 42 -28.23 11.30 17.87
C VAL A 42 -28.15 11.76 19.33
N PRO A 43 -28.03 10.88 20.35
CA PRO A 43 -27.94 11.31 21.74
C PRO A 43 -26.76 12.26 22.00
N VAL A 44 -25.59 11.98 21.40
CA VAL A 44 -24.41 12.82 21.57
C VAL A 44 -24.59 14.18 20.91
N LEU A 45 -25.22 14.25 19.74
CA LEU A 45 -25.58 15.51 19.09
C LEU A 45 -26.60 16.30 19.90
N MET A 46 -27.59 15.61 20.53
CA MET A 46 -28.55 16.26 21.42
C MET A 46 -27.86 16.86 22.67
N LEU A 47 -26.88 16.15 23.25
CA LEU A 47 -26.07 16.69 24.33
C LEU A 47 -25.30 17.96 23.92
N CYS A 48 -24.89 18.08 22.66
CA CYS A 48 -24.22 19.29 22.15
C CYS A 48 -25.15 20.52 22.07
N LEU A 49 -26.47 20.36 22.23
CA LEU A 49 -27.38 21.47 22.38
C LEU A 49 -27.25 22.15 23.77
N LEU A 50 -26.74 21.42 24.76
CA LEU A 50 -26.41 21.99 26.06
C LEU A 50 -25.20 22.90 25.94
N ARG A 51 -25.16 23.95 26.79
CA ARG A 51 -24.08 24.96 26.80
C ARG A 51 -22.90 24.45 27.63
N PHE A 52 -21.88 23.89 26.99
CA PHE A 52 -20.60 23.57 27.63
C PHE A 52 -19.42 23.98 26.75
N PRO A 53 -18.22 24.20 27.32
CA PRO A 53 -17.02 24.55 26.56
C PRO A 53 -16.66 23.44 25.56
N GLY A 54 -16.34 23.79 24.31
CA GLY A 54 -15.95 22.80 23.28
C GLY A 54 -17.11 22.07 22.60
N ARG A 55 -18.38 22.36 22.94
CA ARG A 55 -19.56 21.69 22.32
C ARG A 55 -19.54 21.70 20.80
N THR A 56 -19.07 22.79 20.19
CA THR A 56 -19.00 22.91 18.73
C THR A 56 -18.01 21.91 18.14
N LEU A 57 -16.85 21.74 18.76
CA LEU A 57 -15.85 20.75 18.29
C LEU A 57 -16.34 19.31 18.47
N VAL A 58 -17.03 19.02 19.59
CA VAL A 58 -17.65 17.71 19.81
C VAL A 58 -18.74 17.46 18.76
N ALA A 59 -19.60 18.43 18.49
CA ALA A 59 -20.63 18.32 17.45
C ALA A 59 -20.01 18.08 16.06
N VAL A 60 -18.98 18.80 15.69
CA VAL A 60 -18.27 18.64 14.41
C VAL A 60 -17.62 17.24 14.33
N LEU A 61 -16.97 16.77 15.39
CA LEU A 61 -16.38 15.44 15.45
C LEU A 61 -17.45 14.36 15.24
N VAL A 62 -18.56 14.44 15.95
CA VAL A 62 -19.66 13.49 15.87
C VAL A 62 -20.36 13.52 14.51
N MET A 63 -20.60 14.73 13.95
CA MET A 63 -21.13 14.86 12.59
C MET A 63 -20.20 14.28 11.53
N SER A 64 -18.89 14.48 11.67
CA SER A 64 -17.90 13.89 10.78
C SER A 64 -17.89 12.36 10.90
N ALA A 65 -18.00 11.81 12.12
CA ALA A 65 -18.10 10.38 12.34
C ALA A 65 -19.38 9.81 11.72
N ALA A 66 -20.54 10.44 11.94
CA ALA A 66 -21.82 10.04 11.36
C ALA A 66 -21.79 10.07 9.82
N TRP A 67 -21.24 11.13 9.24
CA TRP A 67 -21.06 11.25 7.79
C TRP A 67 -20.15 10.15 7.23
N THR A 68 -19.05 9.88 7.92
CA THR A 68 -18.12 8.83 7.56
C THR A 68 -18.77 7.45 7.60
N THR A 69 -19.53 7.16 8.66
CA THR A 69 -20.30 5.91 8.81
C THR A 69 -21.29 5.76 7.66
N TYR A 70 -22.09 6.79 7.38
CA TYR A 70 -23.07 6.77 6.30
C TYR A 70 -22.46 6.44 4.93
N LEU A 71 -21.36 7.13 4.57
CA LEU A 71 -20.70 6.87 3.29
C LEU A 71 -19.99 5.51 3.25
N ALA A 72 -19.43 5.08 4.38
CA ALA A 72 -18.81 3.77 4.51
C ALA A 72 -19.83 2.63 4.32
N GLU A 73 -20.99 2.71 4.99
CA GLU A 73 -22.10 1.76 4.83
C GLU A 73 -22.61 1.74 3.38
N ARG A 74 -22.87 2.91 2.81
CA ARG A 74 -23.34 3.02 1.42
C ARG A 74 -22.38 2.37 0.43
N GLN A 75 -21.08 2.48 0.69
CA GLN A 75 -20.06 1.85 -0.17
C GLN A 75 -19.96 0.34 0.08
N LEU A 76 -20.17 -0.13 1.33
CA LEU A 76 -20.25 -1.56 1.63
C LEU A 76 -21.46 -2.22 0.97
N GLN A 77 -22.61 -1.54 0.93
CA GLN A 77 -23.82 -2.02 0.24
C GLN A 77 -23.62 -2.20 -1.28
N GLN A 78 -22.61 -1.57 -1.87
CA GLN A 78 -22.24 -1.75 -3.27
C GLN A 78 -21.31 -2.95 -3.51
N ARG A 79 -20.94 -3.70 -2.49
CA ARG A 79 -20.14 -4.92 -2.63
C ARG A 79 -20.99 -6.11 -3.08
N LEU A 80 -20.38 -7.02 -3.78
CA LEU A 80 -20.96 -8.33 -4.07
C LEU A 80 -21.12 -9.10 -2.75
N PRO A 81 -22.30 -9.59 -2.41
CA PRO A 81 -22.50 -10.42 -1.23
C PRO A 81 -21.65 -11.70 -1.29
N ALA A 82 -21.14 -12.15 -0.13
CA ALA A 82 -20.36 -13.38 -0.05
C ALA A 82 -21.09 -14.60 -0.64
N ALA A 83 -22.41 -14.70 -0.43
CA ALA A 83 -23.23 -15.77 -0.99
C ALA A 83 -23.27 -15.81 -2.54
N GLN A 84 -22.95 -14.70 -3.21
CA GLN A 84 -22.90 -14.61 -4.67
C GLN A 84 -21.47 -14.71 -5.22
N THR A 85 -20.51 -15.06 -4.38
CA THR A 85 -19.13 -15.28 -4.80
C THR A 85 -19.00 -16.49 -5.75
N ALA A 86 -18.05 -16.43 -6.66
CA ALA A 86 -17.77 -17.46 -7.67
C ALA A 86 -18.90 -17.69 -8.70
N THR A 87 -19.90 -16.80 -8.75
CA THR A 87 -20.97 -16.88 -9.73
C THR A 87 -20.55 -16.34 -11.09
N VAL A 88 -21.06 -16.96 -12.15
CA VAL A 88 -20.86 -16.51 -13.55
C VAL A 88 -22.11 -15.76 -13.98
N ARG A 89 -21.92 -14.52 -14.47
CA ARG A 89 -23.01 -13.70 -14.97
C ARG A 89 -22.58 -12.76 -16.09
N TRP A 90 -23.52 -12.34 -16.88
CA TRP A 90 -23.32 -11.26 -17.85
C TRP A 90 -23.45 -9.91 -17.14
N VAL A 91 -22.56 -8.98 -17.45
CA VAL A 91 -22.59 -7.59 -16.97
C VAL A 91 -22.40 -6.65 -18.16
N HIS A 92 -23.28 -5.64 -18.25
CA HIS A 92 -23.18 -4.56 -19.21
C HIS A 92 -22.43 -3.38 -18.58
N GLY A 93 -21.59 -2.69 -19.39
CA GLY A 93 -20.88 -1.54 -18.88
C GLY A 93 -19.71 -1.11 -19.74
N HIS A 94 -18.76 -0.39 -19.14
CA HIS A 94 -17.63 0.17 -19.88
C HIS A 94 -16.30 0.05 -19.11
N VAL A 95 -15.20 0.03 -19.86
CA VAL A 95 -13.84 0.03 -19.33
C VAL A 95 -13.54 1.38 -18.66
N ALA A 96 -13.24 1.38 -17.38
CA ALA A 96 -13.09 2.58 -16.56
C ALA A 96 -11.64 2.90 -16.13
N SER A 97 -10.66 2.15 -16.63
CA SER A 97 -9.24 2.45 -16.43
C SER A 97 -8.43 2.05 -17.65
N LEU A 98 -7.27 2.68 -17.85
CA LEU A 98 -6.29 2.16 -18.79
C LEU A 98 -5.91 0.74 -18.38
N PRO A 99 -5.91 -0.24 -19.31
CA PRO A 99 -5.58 -1.61 -19.00
C PRO A 99 -4.12 -1.75 -18.56
N ALA A 100 -3.90 -2.54 -17.52
CA ALA A 100 -2.57 -3.01 -17.15
C ALA A 100 -2.29 -4.31 -17.93
N THR A 101 -1.66 -4.19 -19.09
CA THR A 101 -1.39 -5.30 -19.98
C THR A 101 -0.08 -5.98 -19.58
N GLY A 102 -0.13 -7.27 -19.33
CA GLY A 102 1.03 -8.15 -19.14
C GLY A 102 0.99 -9.29 -20.16
N SER A 103 2.05 -10.12 -20.21
CA SER A 103 2.17 -11.22 -21.17
C SER A 103 1.10 -12.31 -21.04
N ILE A 104 0.47 -12.43 -19.88
CA ILE A 104 -0.49 -13.52 -19.59
C ILE A 104 -1.89 -12.98 -19.35
N ARG A 105 -2.00 -11.74 -18.87
CA ARG A 105 -3.30 -11.15 -18.52
C ARG A 105 -3.31 -9.64 -18.69
N SER A 106 -4.48 -9.11 -19.02
CA SER A 106 -4.81 -7.68 -18.95
C SER A 106 -5.74 -7.43 -17.76
N ARG A 107 -5.42 -6.43 -16.92
CA ARG A 107 -6.23 -6.06 -15.75
C ARG A 107 -6.77 -4.65 -15.92
N PHE A 108 -8.08 -4.47 -15.66
CA PHE A 108 -8.75 -3.19 -15.80
C PHE A 108 -9.88 -3.01 -14.80
N ALA A 109 -10.28 -1.76 -14.57
CA ALA A 109 -11.52 -1.45 -13.88
C ALA A 109 -12.66 -1.41 -14.90
N PHE A 110 -13.82 -1.93 -14.51
CA PHE A 110 -15.04 -1.95 -15.32
C PHE A 110 -16.18 -1.35 -14.50
N VAL A 111 -16.95 -0.45 -15.08
CA VAL A 111 -18.11 0.17 -14.43
C VAL A 111 -19.35 -0.41 -15.07
N THR A 112 -20.27 -0.90 -14.26
CA THR A 112 -21.52 -1.54 -14.68
C THR A 112 -22.72 -0.69 -14.29
N ASP A 113 -23.85 -0.90 -14.94
CA ASP A 113 -25.12 -0.25 -14.62
C ASP A 113 -25.81 -0.87 -13.40
N THR A 114 -25.42 -2.09 -13.05
CA THR A 114 -25.96 -2.86 -11.92
C THR A 114 -24.99 -2.90 -10.72
N THR A 115 -25.48 -3.32 -9.57
CA THR A 115 -24.63 -3.56 -8.36
C THR A 115 -23.93 -4.92 -8.47
N PRO A 116 -22.61 -4.96 -8.22
CA PRO A 116 -21.68 -3.89 -7.82
C PRO A 116 -21.29 -2.99 -9.00
N LYS A 117 -21.37 -1.67 -8.79
CA LYS A 117 -21.13 -0.70 -9.86
C LYS A 117 -19.71 -0.69 -10.42
N ARG A 118 -18.71 -1.03 -9.63
CA ARG A 118 -17.30 -0.99 -10.05
C ARG A 118 -16.62 -2.32 -9.79
N LEU A 119 -16.09 -2.92 -10.84
CA LEU A 119 -15.44 -4.21 -10.85
C LEU A 119 -13.95 -4.05 -11.15
N ARG A 120 -13.13 -4.94 -10.61
CA ARG A 120 -11.74 -5.12 -11.02
C ARG A 120 -11.61 -6.46 -11.72
N LEU A 121 -11.48 -6.41 -13.04
CA LEU A 121 -11.48 -7.60 -13.89
C LEU A 121 -10.08 -7.92 -14.40
N SER A 122 -9.82 -9.21 -14.58
CA SER A 122 -8.66 -9.76 -15.27
C SER A 122 -9.14 -10.48 -16.53
N TRP A 123 -8.46 -10.24 -17.65
CA TRP A 123 -8.65 -10.97 -18.89
C TRP A 123 -7.41 -11.80 -19.14
N TYR A 124 -7.55 -13.09 -19.24
CA TYR A 124 -6.46 -14.03 -19.49
C TYR A 124 -6.40 -14.39 -20.99
N GLY A 125 -5.19 -14.49 -21.55
CA GLY A 125 -4.97 -14.73 -22.97
C GLY A 125 -5.16 -13.47 -23.81
N ASP A 126 -5.52 -13.66 -25.08
CA ASP A 126 -5.66 -12.59 -26.05
C ASP A 126 -6.92 -11.77 -25.77
N ALA A 127 -6.72 -10.61 -25.20
CA ALA A 127 -7.79 -9.64 -24.96
C ALA A 127 -8.00 -8.78 -26.21
N PRO A 128 -9.26 -8.46 -26.58
CA PRO A 128 -9.52 -7.45 -27.59
C PRO A 128 -8.95 -6.09 -27.15
N PRO A 129 -8.83 -5.12 -28.04
CA PRO A 129 -8.36 -3.79 -27.68
C PRO A 129 -9.26 -3.16 -26.60
N LEU A 130 -8.84 -3.24 -25.34
CA LEU A 130 -9.55 -2.69 -24.18
C LEU A 130 -9.29 -1.18 -24.10
N GLN A 131 -10.00 -0.41 -24.90
CA GLN A 131 -9.89 1.05 -24.86
C GLN A 131 -10.67 1.61 -23.66
N LEU A 132 -10.14 2.68 -23.04
CA LEU A 132 -10.82 3.39 -21.97
C LEU A 132 -12.17 3.93 -22.45
N GLY A 133 -13.25 3.62 -21.75
CA GLY A 133 -14.63 3.96 -22.10
C GLY A 133 -15.30 3.03 -23.09
N ALA A 134 -14.60 2.03 -23.64
CA ALA A 134 -15.22 1.07 -24.54
C ALA A 134 -16.33 0.28 -23.85
N CYS A 135 -17.45 0.12 -24.53
CA CYS A 135 -18.62 -0.62 -24.08
C CYS A 135 -18.45 -2.12 -24.35
N PHE A 136 -18.81 -2.95 -23.35
CA PHE A 136 -18.83 -4.40 -23.45
C PHE A 136 -19.98 -5.01 -22.66
N ASP A 137 -20.54 -6.09 -23.21
CA ASP A 137 -21.25 -7.11 -22.46
C ASP A 137 -20.24 -8.22 -22.12
N LEU A 138 -19.91 -8.35 -20.85
CA LEU A 138 -18.90 -9.29 -20.39
C LEU A 138 -19.55 -10.43 -19.61
N GLN A 139 -19.26 -11.67 -19.98
CA GLN A 139 -19.50 -12.82 -19.11
C GLN A 139 -18.35 -12.93 -18.13
N VAL A 140 -18.63 -12.73 -16.86
CA VAL A 140 -17.58 -12.66 -15.83
C VAL A 140 -17.86 -13.64 -14.69
N LYS A 141 -16.80 -14.26 -14.17
CA LYS A 141 -16.87 -14.94 -12.86
C LYS A 141 -16.43 -13.95 -11.81
N LEU A 142 -17.36 -13.59 -10.91
CA LEU A 142 -17.15 -12.57 -9.90
C LEU A 142 -16.88 -13.18 -8.52
N PHE A 143 -16.04 -12.49 -7.75
CA PHE A 143 -15.72 -12.79 -6.38
C PHE A 143 -15.97 -11.55 -5.51
N ALA A 144 -16.55 -11.75 -4.33
CA ALA A 144 -16.65 -10.68 -3.35
C ALA A 144 -15.25 -10.15 -2.98
N PRO A 145 -15.12 -8.87 -2.62
CA PRO A 145 -13.83 -8.32 -2.20
C PRO A 145 -13.29 -9.11 -1.00
N HIS A 146 -12.13 -9.71 -1.18
CA HIS A 146 -11.45 -10.49 -0.15
C HIS A 146 -9.93 -10.28 -0.27
N GLY A 147 -9.23 -10.33 0.86
CA GLY A 147 -7.79 -10.20 0.95
C GLY A 147 -7.23 -11.08 2.05
N SER A 148 -5.97 -11.43 1.96
CA SER A 148 -5.28 -12.16 3.04
C SER A 148 -5.10 -11.26 4.27
N ALA A 149 -5.44 -11.79 5.44
CA ALA A 149 -5.39 -11.09 6.73
C ALA A 149 -4.16 -11.52 7.53
N ASN A 150 -3.00 -10.92 7.23
CA ASN A 150 -1.76 -11.23 7.94
C ASN A 150 -1.16 -9.98 8.59
N PRO A 151 -0.63 -10.08 9.82
CA PRO A 151 0.10 -8.98 10.45
C PRO A 151 1.27 -8.50 9.59
N GLY A 152 1.41 -7.19 9.39
CA GLY A 152 2.44 -6.61 8.55
C GLY A 152 2.21 -6.78 7.03
N GLY A 153 1.16 -7.47 6.61
CA GLY A 153 0.76 -7.67 5.22
C GLY A 153 0.04 -6.45 4.63
N PHE A 154 -0.12 -6.46 3.32
CA PHE A 154 -0.91 -5.45 2.61
C PHE A 154 -2.39 -5.79 2.71
N ASP A 155 -3.18 -4.89 3.31
CA ASP A 155 -4.63 -5.03 3.38
C ASP A 155 -5.27 -4.72 2.01
N TYR A 156 -5.42 -5.79 1.22
CA TYR A 156 -6.00 -5.71 -0.12
C TYR A 156 -7.50 -5.41 -0.10
N GLU A 157 -8.22 -5.89 0.90
CA GLU A 157 -9.66 -5.65 1.03
C GLU A 157 -9.95 -4.18 1.37
N ALA A 158 -9.24 -3.59 2.33
CA ALA A 158 -9.33 -2.16 2.61
C ALA A 158 -8.89 -1.31 1.41
N TRP A 159 -7.92 -1.78 0.61
CA TRP A 159 -7.54 -1.11 -0.63
C TRP A 159 -8.66 -1.14 -1.67
N LEU A 160 -9.31 -2.29 -1.90
CA LEU A 160 -10.47 -2.42 -2.78
C LEU A 160 -11.61 -1.51 -2.33
N TRP A 161 -11.89 -1.49 -1.03
CA TRP A 161 -12.91 -0.63 -0.46
C TRP A 161 -12.64 0.85 -0.72
N ARG A 162 -11.44 1.33 -0.42
CA ARG A 162 -11.04 2.71 -0.71
C ARG A 162 -11.14 3.09 -2.19
N LYS A 163 -10.98 2.12 -3.10
CA LYS A 163 -11.12 2.32 -4.55
C LYS A 163 -12.56 2.19 -5.05
N GLY A 164 -13.52 1.90 -4.16
CA GLY A 164 -14.92 1.69 -4.51
C GLY A 164 -15.15 0.44 -5.37
N ILE A 165 -14.25 -0.54 -5.29
CA ILE A 165 -14.35 -1.78 -6.04
C ILE A 165 -15.25 -2.73 -5.28
N GLY A 166 -16.41 -3.01 -5.85
CA GLY A 166 -17.44 -3.87 -5.22
C GLY A 166 -17.29 -5.35 -5.52
N ALA A 167 -16.52 -5.74 -6.55
CA ALA A 167 -16.15 -7.12 -6.81
C ALA A 167 -14.85 -7.21 -7.60
N THR A 168 -14.18 -8.36 -7.48
CA THR A 168 -13.07 -8.76 -8.35
C THR A 168 -13.52 -9.90 -9.24
N GLY A 169 -12.82 -10.19 -10.33
CA GLY A 169 -13.19 -11.31 -11.17
C GLY A 169 -12.33 -11.44 -12.43
N TYR A 170 -12.74 -12.37 -13.26
CA TYR A 170 -12.13 -12.54 -14.58
C TYR A 170 -13.19 -12.76 -15.66
N VAL A 171 -12.82 -12.35 -16.88
CA VAL A 171 -13.67 -12.44 -18.07
C VAL A 171 -13.59 -13.86 -18.62
N LYS A 172 -14.75 -14.43 -18.97
CA LYS A 172 -14.89 -15.72 -19.67
C LYS A 172 -15.23 -15.52 -21.14
N ASP A 173 -16.12 -14.57 -21.41
CA ASP A 173 -16.60 -14.27 -22.75
C ASP A 173 -16.94 -12.78 -22.86
N ALA A 174 -16.98 -12.23 -24.07
CA ALA A 174 -17.25 -10.82 -24.28
C ALA A 174 -17.95 -10.56 -25.61
N ARG A 175 -18.83 -9.57 -25.60
CA ARG A 175 -19.46 -9.00 -26.78
C ARG A 175 -19.23 -7.50 -26.75
N ALA A 176 -18.70 -6.94 -27.83
CA ALA A 176 -18.61 -5.50 -27.96
C ALA A 176 -20.03 -4.92 -28.13
N CYS A 177 -20.32 -3.82 -27.45
CA CYS A 177 -21.55 -3.08 -27.64
C CYS A 177 -21.28 -1.71 -28.27
N ASN A 178 -22.31 -1.11 -28.82
CA ASN A 178 -22.22 0.21 -29.43
C ASN A 178 -22.22 1.29 -28.32
N GLY A 179 -21.35 2.27 -28.47
CA GLY A 179 -21.25 3.40 -27.53
C GLY A 179 -19.90 3.49 -26.84
N THR A 180 -19.67 4.63 -26.25
CA THR A 180 -18.49 4.89 -25.42
C THR A 180 -18.82 5.84 -24.30
N ALA A 181 -18.45 5.49 -23.09
CA ALA A 181 -18.54 6.35 -21.91
C ALA A 181 -17.25 7.20 -21.70
N ALA A 182 -16.30 7.14 -22.65
CA ALA A 182 -15.07 7.90 -22.57
C ALA A 182 -15.32 9.40 -22.67
N THR A 183 -14.87 10.14 -21.69
CA THR A 183 -14.79 11.60 -21.76
C THR A 183 -13.74 12.02 -22.79
N TRP A 184 -13.75 13.29 -23.18
CA TRP A 184 -12.68 13.83 -24.03
C TRP A 184 -11.29 13.64 -23.38
N PHE A 185 -11.17 13.83 -22.08
CA PHE A 185 -9.92 13.60 -21.34
C PHE A 185 -9.48 12.14 -21.34
N ASP A 186 -10.41 11.20 -21.24
CA ASP A 186 -10.10 9.77 -21.30
C ASP A 186 -9.55 9.38 -22.66
N ARG A 187 -10.15 9.89 -23.73
CA ARG A 187 -9.67 9.68 -25.10
C ARG A 187 -8.27 10.31 -25.31
N LEU A 188 -8.05 11.51 -24.77
CA LEU A 188 -6.74 12.16 -24.83
C LEU A 188 -5.67 11.36 -24.06
N ARG A 189 -5.97 10.89 -22.85
CA ARG A 189 -5.07 10.03 -22.07
C ARG A 189 -4.71 8.74 -22.80
N ALA A 190 -5.71 8.07 -23.37
CA ALA A 190 -5.51 6.85 -24.17
C ALA A 190 -4.62 7.13 -25.39
N ARG A 191 -4.88 8.23 -26.12
CA ARG A 191 -4.06 8.65 -27.26
C ARG A 191 -2.61 8.93 -26.85
N ILE A 192 -2.38 9.63 -25.75
CA ILE A 192 -1.03 9.89 -25.22
C ILE A 192 -0.33 8.57 -24.89
N ALA A 193 -1.00 7.65 -24.16
CA ALA A 193 -0.44 6.34 -23.82
C ALA A 193 -0.03 5.55 -25.07
N THR A 194 -0.90 5.48 -26.08
CA THR A 194 -0.62 4.78 -27.34
C THR A 194 0.55 5.43 -28.10
N ARG A 195 0.60 6.78 -28.17
CA ARG A 195 1.67 7.50 -28.83
C ARG A 195 3.01 7.31 -28.12
N ILE A 196 3.06 7.42 -26.80
CA ILE A 196 4.29 7.15 -26.01
C ILE A 196 4.74 5.70 -26.21
N GLY A 197 3.79 4.74 -26.14
CA GLY A 197 4.08 3.33 -26.38
C GLY A 197 4.62 3.03 -27.77
N GLY A 198 4.06 3.68 -28.80
CA GLY A 198 4.50 3.53 -30.20
C GLY A 198 5.89 4.13 -30.46
N VAL A 199 6.25 5.21 -29.78
CA VAL A 199 7.58 5.85 -29.93
C VAL A 199 8.65 5.14 -29.11
N LEU A 200 8.37 4.81 -27.85
CA LEU A 200 9.37 4.25 -26.96
C LEU A 200 9.44 2.71 -26.98
N GLY A 201 8.42 2.03 -27.50
CA GLY A 201 8.41 0.56 -27.56
C GLY A 201 8.72 -0.09 -26.22
N ASP A 202 9.77 -0.91 -26.18
CA ASP A 202 10.24 -1.63 -24.99
C ASP A 202 11.33 -0.85 -24.21
N HIS A 203 11.47 0.45 -24.45
CA HIS A 203 12.47 1.26 -23.75
C HIS A 203 12.28 1.18 -22.23
N PRO A 204 13.32 0.88 -21.43
CA PRO A 204 13.19 0.61 -19.98
C PRO A 204 12.63 1.79 -19.18
N MET A 205 12.74 3.04 -19.66
CA MET A 205 12.23 4.24 -19.00
C MET A 205 10.79 4.60 -19.42
N ARG A 206 10.18 3.86 -20.35
CA ARG A 206 8.80 4.10 -20.80
C ARG A 206 7.81 4.20 -19.64
N GLY A 207 7.84 3.24 -18.71
CA GLY A 207 6.92 3.23 -17.57
C GLY A 207 7.03 4.48 -16.68
N ILE A 208 8.23 5.03 -16.52
CA ILE A 208 8.47 6.26 -15.75
C ILE A 208 7.91 7.47 -16.49
N ILE A 209 8.09 7.55 -17.80
CA ILE A 209 7.56 8.63 -18.66
C ILE A 209 6.03 8.61 -18.64
N GLU A 210 5.40 7.45 -18.82
CA GLU A 210 3.95 7.30 -18.72
C GLU A 210 3.42 7.69 -17.33
N ALA A 211 4.14 7.32 -16.26
CA ALA A 211 3.78 7.69 -14.91
C ALA A 211 3.80 9.20 -14.68
N LEU A 212 4.83 9.90 -15.18
CA LEU A 212 5.00 11.34 -15.01
C LEU A 212 4.06 12.17 -15.90
N THR A 213 3.58 11.63 -17.01
CA THR A 213 2.73 12.35 -17.97
C THR A 213 1.24 12.13 -17.74
N ILE A 214 0.80 10.88 -17.62
CA ILE A 214 -0.61 10.48 -17.54
C ILE A 214 -0.97 9.67 -16.28
N GLY A 215 -0.01 9.50 -15.36
CA GLY A 215 -0.22 8.74 -14.11
C GLY A 215 -0.32 7.23 -14.29
N LEU A 216 0.14 6.67 -15.42
CA LEU A 216 0.10 5.23 -15.70
C LEU A 216 1.38 4.57 -15.19
N THR A 217 1.26 3.79 -14.10
CA THR A 217 2.41 3.15 -13.43
C THR A 217 2.55 1.66 -13.73
N THR A 218 1.76 1.13 -14.64
CA THR A 218 1.66 -0.31 -14.91
C THR A 218 2.91 -0.91 -15.57
N HIS A 219 3.68 -0.08 -16.29
CA HIS A 219 4.90 -0.50 -16.98
C HIS A 219 6.18 -0.23 -16.15
N ILE A 220 6.04 0.20 -14.90
CA ILE A 220 7.17 0.30 -13.96
C ILE A 220 7.43 -1.09 -13.37
N SER A 221 8.64 -1.61 -13.56
CA SER A 221 9.02 -2.93 -13.06
C SER A 221 9.17 -2.96 -11.52
N ASP A 222 9.08 -4.14 -10.93
CA ASP A 222 9.31 -4.34 -9.49
C ASP A 222 10.73 -3.91 -9.08
N ALA A 223 11.72 -4.11 -9.94
CA ALA A 223 13.09 -3.66 -9.73
C ALA A 223 13.16 -2.13 -9.67
N GLN A 224 12.48 -1.42 -10.57
CA GLN A 224 12.39 0.04 -10.53
C GLN A 224 11.66 0.52 -9.27
N TRP A 225 10.56 -0.12 -8.89
CA TRP A 225 9.87 0.20 -7.65
C TRP A 225 10.74 -0.03 -6.41
N ARG A 226 11.62 -1.04 -6.41
CA ARG A 226 12.61 -1.24 -5.35
C ARG A 226 13.55 -0.05 -5.26
N VAL A 227 14.14 0.38 -6.38
CA VAL A 227 15.03 1.55 -6.43
C VAL A 227 14.34 2.80 -5.88
N PHE A 228 13.11 3.09 -6.30
CA PHE A 228 12.35 4.24 -5.81
C PHE A 228 12.04 4.18 -4.32
N ARG A 229 11.74 2.99 -3.79
CA ARG A 229 11.52 2.83 -2.33
C ARG A 229 12.80 3.02 -1.55
N HIS A 230 13.92 2.45 -2.02
CA HIS A 230 15.21 2.55 -1.33
C HIS A 230 15.77 3.97 -1.33
N THR A 231 15.60 4.70 -2.40
CA THR A 231 16.03 6.10 -2.52
C THR A 231 15.03 7.12 -1.95
N GLY A 232 13.82 6.67 -1.55
CA GLY A 232 12.77 7.55 -1.04
C GLY A 232 12.09 8.42 -2.10
N THR A 233 12.25 8.08 -3.40
CA THR A 233 11.75 8.86 -4.55
C THR A 233 10.42 8.38 -5.12
N SER A 234 9.78 7.38 -4.50
CA SER A 234 8.47 6.86 -4.94
C SER A 234 7.40 7.95 -5.09
N HIS A 235 7.48 9.01 -4.29
CA HIS A 235 6.57 10.16 -4.35
C HIS A 235 6.79 11.07 -5.54
N ILE A 236 7.96 10.98 -6.22
CA ILE A 236 8.29 11.75 -7.44
C ILE A 236 7.77 11.02 -8.69
N VAL A 237 7.73 9.70 -8.70
CA VAL A 237 7.24 8.93 -9.85
C VAL A 237 5.71 8.93 -9.93
N ALA A 238 5.03 8.85 -8.79
CA ALA A 238 3.59 9.07 -8.74
C ALA A 238 3.28 10.56 -8.86
N ILE A 239 2.38 10.95 -9.79
CA ILE A 239 1.97 12.36 -9.90
C ILE A 239 1.46 12.84 -8.55
N SER A 240 2.16 13.81 -7.98
CA SER A 240 1.99 14.31 -6.62
C SER A 240 1.60 15.77 -6.59
N GLY A 241 1.33 16.28 -5.40
CA GLY A 241 1.11 17.73 -5.19
C GLY A 241 2.26 18.62 -5.65
N TRP A 242 3.49 18.11 -5.58
CA TRP A 242 4.66 18.83 -6.08
C TRP A 242 4.59 19.06 -7.60
N HIS A 243 4.18 18.04 -8.37
CA HIS A 243 4.02 18.17 -9.83
C HIS A 243 2.92 19.17 -10.21
N ILE A 244 1.79 19.14 -9.52
CA ILE A 244 0.70 20.09 -9.70
C ILE A 244 1.18 21.51 -9.39
N GLY A 245 1.89 21.69 -8.27
CA GLY A 245 2.50 22.96 -7.90
C GLY A 245 3.56 23.45 -8.88
N LEU A 246 4.36 22.53 -9.43
CA LEU A 246 5.39 22.81 -10.43
C LEU A 246 4.77 23.35 -11.73
N VAL A 247 3.78 22.64 -12.29
CA VAL A 247 3.06 23.07 -13.50
C VAL A 247 2.37 24.42 -13.26
N ALA A 248 1.69 24.59 -12.12
CA ALA A 248 1.09 25.84 -11.75
C ALA A 248 2.11 26.98 -11.65
N GLY A 249 3.25 26.73 -11.00
CA GLY A 249 4.32 27.70 -10.83
C GLY A 249 4.93 28.14 -12.18
N TRP A 250 5.20 27.20 -13.07
CA TRP A 250 5.68 27.51 -14.42
C TRP A 250 4.66 28.32 -15.23
N LEU A 251 3.39 27.93 -15.21
CA LEU A 251 2.32 28.64 -15.92
C LEU A 251 2.11 30.05 -15.35
N LEU A 252 2.13 30.19 -14.04
CA LEU A 252 2.04 31.49 -13.37
C LEU A 252 3.21 32.40 -13.78
N PHE A 253 4.44 31.87 -13.75
CA PHE A 253 5.66 32.60 -14.12
C PHE A 253 5.63 33.02 -15.59
N LEU A 254 5.35 32.10 -16.51
CA LEU A 254 5.34 32.37 -17.96
C LEU A 254 4.22 33.35 -18.32
N THR A 255 3.01 33.14 -17.80
CA THR A 255 1.88 34.05 -18.07
C THR A 255 2.15 35.45 -17.55
N ARG A 256 2.71 35.55 -16.33
CA ARG A 256 3.11 36.84 -15.76
C ARG A 256 4.19 37.52 -16.61
N LEU A 257 5.20 36.76 -17.03
CA LEU A 257 6.27 37.28 -17.88
C LEU A 257 5.74 37.81 -19.22
N LEU A 258 4.82 37.07 -19.86
CA LEU A 258 4.19 37.47 -21.12
C LEU A 258 3.32 38.72 -20.92
N LEU A 259 2.47 38.75 -19.90
CA LEU A 259 1.60 39.91 -19.64
C LEU A 259 2.40 41.18 -19.31
N LEU A 260 3.53 41.05 -18.59
CA LEU A 260 4.39 42.19 -18.25
C LEU A 260 5.20 42.73 -19.46
N ARG A 261 5.33 41.92 -20.54
CA ARG A 261 5.98 42.35 -21.80
C ARG A 261 5.01 43.05 -22.76
N LEU A 262 3.70 43.03 -22.48
CA LEU A 262 2.72 43.81 -23.24
C LEU A 262 2.98 45.32 -23.06
N PRO A 263 2.55 46.18 -24.03
CA PRO A 263 2.65 47.63 -23.90
C PRO A 263 2.09 48.09 -22.54
N ARG A 264 2.79 49.01 -21.88
CA ARG A 264 2.55 49.44 -20.47
C ARG A 264 1.07 49.76 -20.13
N ARG A 265 0.29 50.21 -21.12
CA ARG A 265 -1.16 50.47 -20.98
C ARG A 265 -2.00 49.21 -20.65
N TRP A 266 -1.54 48.02 -21.10
CA TRP A 266 -2.26 46.75 -20.89
C TRP A 266 -2.06 46.18 -19.48
N PRO A 267 -0.83 46.02 -18.95
CA PRO A 267 -0.59 45.52 -17.58
C PRO A 267 -1.23 46.44 -16.51
N MET A 268 -1.36 47.76 -16.77
CA MET A 268 -2.00 48.68 -15.84
C MET A 268 -3.53 48.51 -15.77
N ARG A 269 -4.16 47.96 -16.80
CA ARG A 269 -5.63 47.71 -16.87
C ARG A 269 -6.01 46.27 -16.54
N LEU A 270 -5.09 45.34 -16.68
CA LEU A 270 -5.34 43.91 -16.46
C LEU A 270 -4.90 43.51 -15.03
N PRO A 271 -5.69 42.71 -14.31
CA PRO A 271 -5.28 42.16 -13.02
C PRO A 271 -4.27 41.00 -13.25
N VAL A 272 -3.02 41.36 -13.57
CA VAL A 272 -1.94 40.44 -14.00
C VAL A 272 -1.81 39.24 -13.07
N LEU A 273 -1.84 39.46 -11.75
CA LEU A 273 -1.72 38.40 -10.74
C LEU A 273 -2.93 37.47 -10.77
N THR A 274 -4.13 38.02 -10.90
CA THR A 274 -5.38 37.25 -10.98
C THR A 274 -5.39 36.38 -12.24
N LEU A 275 -5.08 36.99 -13.40
CA LEU A 275 -5.09 36.28 -14.66
C LEU A 275 -4.03 35.18 -14.72
N SER A 276 -2.81 35.48 -14.26
CA SER A 276 -1.74 34.46 -14.16
C SER A 276 -2.09 33.36 -13.18
N GLY A 277 -2.75 33.67 -12.06
CA GLY A 277 -3.21 32.67 -11.09
C GLY A 277 -4.33 31.77 -11.63
N LEU A 278 -5.27 32.33 -12.38
CA LEU A 278 -6.34 31.56 -13.05
C LEU A 278 -5.78 30.62 -14.11
N VAL A 279 -4.85 31.09 -14.96
CA VAL A 279 -4.16 30.24 -15.95
C VAL A 279 -3.40 29.12 -15.27
N ALA A 280 -2.71 29.42 -14.15
CA ALA A 280 -1.99 28.43 -13.36
C ALA A 280 -2.93 27.35 -12.78
N LEU A 281 -4.08 27.76 -12.24
CA LEU A 281 -5.07 26.84 -11.68
C LEU A 281 -5.72 25.98 -12.76
N LEU A 282 -6.08 26.56 -13.89
CA LEU A 282 -6.66 25.85 -15.03
C LEU A 282 -5.69 24.82 -15.60
N GLY A 283 -4.43 25.22 -15.85
CA GLY A 283 -3.41 24.31 -16.37
C GLY A 283 -3.06 23.19 -15.39
N ALA A 284 -2.98 23.50 -14.09
CA ALA A 284 -2.83 22.48 -13.06
C ALA A 284 -4.03 21.52 -13.02
N GLY A 285 -5.26 22.03 -13.22
CA GLY A 285 -6.48 21.23 -13.35
C GLY A 285 -6.45 20.30 -14.55
N VAL A 286 -6.05 20.80 -15.73
CA VAL A 286 -5.88 19.98 -16.92
C VAL A 286 -4.86 18.86 -16.69
N TYR A 287 -3.70 19.18 -16.10
CA TYR A 287 -2.70 18.18 -15.78
C TYR A 287 -3.21 17.13 -14.76
N ALA A 288 -3.97 17.55 -13.75
CA ALA A 288 -4.59 16.62 -12.80
C ALA A 288 -5.64 15.71 -13.44
N LEU A 289 -6.41 16.22 -14.41
CA LEU A 289 -7.34 15.42 -15.22
C LEU A 289 -6.59 14.40 -16.08
N LEU A 290 -5.51 14.80 -16.74
CA LEU A 290 -4.64 13.89 -17.48
C LEU A 290 -3.99 12.83 -16.58
N ALA A 291 -3.68 13.19 -15.33
CA ALA A 291 -3.21 12.25 -14.31
C ALA A 291 -4.28 11.29 -13.77
N GLY A 292 -5.54 11.45 -14.18
CA GLY A 292 -6.68 10.62 -13.74
C GLY A 292 -7.27 11.02 -12.39
N LEU A 293 -7.11 12.27 -11.95
CA LEU A 293 -7.68 12.84 -10.71
C LEU A 293 -7.47 11.97 -9.45
N GLY A 294 -6.28 11.42 -9.30
CA GLY A 294 -5.93 10.67 -8.09
C GLY A 294 -6.10 11.52 -6.82
N LEU A 295 -6.32 10.90 -5.65
CA LEU A 295 -6.41 11.61 -4.38
C LEU A 295 -5.25 12.59 -4.11
N PRO A 296 -3.98 12.29 -4.45
CA PRO A 296 -2.88 13.24 -4.28
C PRO A 296 -3.03 14.51 -5.13
N THR A 297 -3.45 14.36 -6.38
CA THR A 297 -3.63 15.50 -7.30
C THR A 297 -4.83 16.36 -6.91
N LEU A 298 -5.93 15.74 -6.49
CA LEU A 298 -7.12 16.45 -6.00
C LEU A 298 -6.81 17.30 -4.77
N ARG A 299 -6.09 16.75 -3.78
CA ARG A 299 -5.65 17.52 -2.59
C ARG A 299 -4.82 18.73 -2.97
N ALA A 300 -3.88 18.55 -3.90
CA ALA A 300 -3.03 19.63 -4.36
C ALA A 300 -3.83 20.74 -5.07
N LEU A 301 -4.81 20.37 -5.91
CA LEU A 301 -5.70 21.35 -6.56
C LEU A 301 -6.53 22.12 -5.53
N ILE A 302 -7.05 21.45 -4.51
CA ILE A 302 -7.80 22.09 -3.43
C ILE A 302 -6.91 23.09 -2.68
N MET A 303 -5.68 22.69 -2.32
CA MET A 303 -4.72 23.58 -1.65
C MET A 303 -4.33 24.76 -2.53
N LEU A 304 -4.09 24.52 -3.82
CA LEU A 304 -3.75 25.56 -4.79
C LEU A 304 -4.90 26.55 -4.97
N GLY A 305 -6.13 26.04 -5.14
CA GLY A 305 -7.34 26.86 -5.28
C GLY A 305 -7.62 27.71 -4.04
N ALA A 306 -7.50 27.11 -2.84
CA ALA A 306 -7.66 27.83 -1.58
C ALA A 306 -6.58 28.91 -1.40
N GLY A 307 -5.31 28.60 -1.76
CA GLY A 307 -4.23 29.57 -1.72
C GLY A 307 -4.45 30.74 -2.70
N LEU A 308 -4.89 30.45 -3.92
CA LEU A 308 -5.20 31.47 -4.93
C LEU A 308 -6.40 32.32 -4.50
N ALA A 309 -7.47 31.69 -3.99
CA ALA A 309 -8.64 32.41 -3.48
C ALA A 309 -8.25 33.37 -2.35
N ALA A 310 -7.40 32.94 -1.42
CA ALA A 310 -6.85 33.79 -0.35
C ALA A 310 -6.07 34.98 -0.91
N LEU A 311 -5.24 34.74 -1.92
CA LEU A 311 -4.45 35.78 -2.58
C LEU A 311 -5.32 36.81 -3.29
N LEU A 312 -6.36 36.38 -4.02
CA LEU A 312 -7.25 37.21 -4.81
C LEU A 312 -8.16 38.09 -3.93
N HIS A 313 -8.61 37.58 -2.78
CA HIS A 313 -9.47 38.33 -1.87
C HIS A 313 -8.68 39.21 -0.91
N ALA A 314 -7.37 39.43 -1.14
CA ALA A 314 -6.48 40.21 -0.29
C ALA A 314 -6.54 39.84 1.22
N ARG A 315 -7.09 38.66 1.54
CA ARG A 315 -7.16 38.12 2.88
C ARG A 315 -5.86 37.39 3.18
N ARG A 316 -5.13 37.82 4.19
CA ARG A 316 -3.95 37.11 4.71
C ARG A 316 -4.41 35.83 5.42
N MET A 317 -4.73 34.78 4.66
CA MET A 317 -4.94 33.46 5.24
C MET A 317 -3.59 32.85 5.62
N SER A 318 -3.45 32.37 6.85
CA SER A 318 -2.25 31.61 7.22
C SER A 318 -2.22 30.27 6.49
N PHE A 319 -1.03 29.76 6.22
CA PHE A 319 -0.87 28.40 5.61
C PHE A 319 -1.62 27.33 6.41
N GLY A 320 -1.68 27.46 7.74
CA GLY A 320 -2.45 26.56 8.60
C GLY A 320 -3.94 26.54 8.31
N ARG A 321 -4.55 27.69 7.92
CA ARG A 321 -5.95 27.74 7.48
C ARG A 321 -6.17 27.06 6.15
N VAL A 322 -5.28 27.28 5.18
CA VAL A 322 -5.36 26.63 3.85
C VAL A 322 -5.29 25.11 4.02
N LEU A 323 -4.36 24.66 4.87
CA LEU A 323 -4.22 23.24 5.17
C LEU A 323 -5.46 22.67 5.87
N ALA A 324 -6.00 23.39 6.85
CA ALA A 324 -7.21 23.02 7.57
C ALA A 324 -8.43 22.91 6.63
N LEU A 325 -8.64 23.94 5.79
CA LEU A 325 -9.73 23.95 4.80
C LEU A 325 -9.59 22.77 3.82
N ALA A 326 -8.38 22.52 3.33
CA ALA A 326 -8.12 21.39 2.43
C ALA A 326 -8.40 20.03 3.12
N ALA A 327 -8.02 19.86 4.39
CA ALA A 327 -8.32 18.65 5.15
C ALA A 327 -9.83 18.44 5.32
N ILE A 328 -10.56 19.47 5.69
CA ILE A 328 -12.03 19.43 5.80
C ILE A 328 -12.65 19.01 4.47
N MET A 329 -12.31 19.70 3.37
CA MET A 329 -12.88 19.40 2.05
C MET A 329 -12.58 17.97 1.59
N VAL A 330 -11.35 17.49 1.77
CA VAL A 330 -10.95 16.13 1.38
C VAL A 330 -11.71 15.08 2.19
N VAL A 331 -11.84 15.26 3.52
CA VAL A 331 -12.54 14.30 4.38
C VAL A 331 -14.03 14.31 4.12
N LEU A 332 -14.65 15.48 3.93
CA LEU A 332 -16.08 15.57 3.60
C LEU A 332 -16.40 14.94 2.24
N TRP A 333 -15.51 15.13 1.24
CA TRP A 333 -15.70 14.53 -0.08
C TRP A 333 -15.44 13.03 -0.09
N HIS A 334 -14.40 12.58 0.59
CA HIS A 334 -13.96 11.17 0.59
C HIS A 334 -13.41 10.76 1.96
N PRO A 335 -14.28 10.46 2.95
CA PRO A 335 -13.85 10.17 4.32
C PRO A 335 -12.93 8.95 4.42
N LEU A 336 -13.05 7.96 3.52
CA LEU A 336 -12.12 6.83 3.41
C LEU A 336 -10.66 7.24 3.11
N SER A 337 -10.42 8.51 2.74
CA SER A 337 -9.07 9.02 2.52
C SER A 337 -8.17 8.94 3.75
N VAL A 338 -8.73 9.00 4.98
CA VAL A 338 -7.97 8.86 6.24
C VAL A 338 -7.34 7.47 6.40
N LEU A 339 -7.89 6.44 5.74
CA LEU A 339 -7.30 5.11 5.68
C LEU A 339 -6.11 5.03 4.70
N ALA A 340 -5.92 6.04 3.86
CA ALA A 340 -4.85 6.02 2.86
C ALA A 340 -3.54 6.55 3.47
N PRO A 341 -2.43 5.80 3.43
CA PRO A 341 -1.11 6.29 3.84
C PRO A 341 -0.76 7.65 3.24
N GLY A 342 -1.10 7.85 1.97
CA GLY A 342 -0.85 9.09 1.27
C GLY A 342 -1.58 10.31 1.84
N PHE A 343 -2.69 10.15 2.57
CA PHE A 343 -3.34 11.25 3.28
C PHE A 343 -2.41 11.80 4.36
N TRP A 344 -1.98 10.96 5.28
CA TRP A 344 -1.13 11.34 6.40
C TRP A 344 0.23 11.88 5.98
N LEU A 345 0.88 11.21 4.99
CA LEU A 345 2.15 11.66 4.47
C LEU A 345 2.06 13.01 3.73
N SER A 346 0.99 13.25 2.97
CA SER A 346 0.82 14.51 2.24
C SER A 346 0.53 15.69 3.17
N PHE A 347 -0.45 15.54 4.08
CA PHE A 347 -0.77 16.59 5.05
C PHE A 347 0.37 16.79 6.05
N GLY A 348 1.00 15.70 6.50
CA GLY A 348 2.17 15.73 7.36
C GLY A 348 3.36 16.44 6.70
N ALA A 349 3.65 16.16 5.42
CA ALA A 349 4.72 16.86 4.71
C ALA A 349 4.49 18.37 4.63
N VAL A 350 3.27 18.81 4.27
CA VAL A 350 2.95 20.24 4.22
C VAL A 350 3.03 20.88 5.61
N ALA A 351 2.52 20.21 6.65
CA ALA A 351 2.64 20.68 8.03
C ALA A 351 4.11 20.83 8.45
N TRP A 352 4.97 19.84 8.12
CA TRP A 352 6.40 19.92 8.39
C TRP A 352 7.09 21.03 7.58
N ILE A 353 6.75 21.25 6.31
CA ILE A 353 7.28 22.37 5.51
C ILE A 353 6.97 23.69 6.18
N VAL A 354 5.70 23.89 6.58
CA VAL A 354 5.27 25.13 7.27
C VAL A 354 6.06 25.31 8.56
N TYR A 355 6.19 24.27 9.38
CA TYR A 355 6.96 24.30 10.62
C TYR A 355 8.43 24.65 10.39
N LEU A 356 9.10 23.94 9.45
CA LEU A 356 10.50 24.13 9.14
C LEU A 356 10.83 25.51 8.57
N VAL A 357 9.93 26.10 7.77
CA VAL A 357 10.09 27.47 7.26
C VAL A 357 10.08 28.50 8.39
N HIS A 358 9.29 28.28 9.45
CA HIS A 358 9.27 29.17 10.61
C HIS A 358 10.52 29.03 11.51
N THR A 359 11.14 27.82 11.52
CA THR A 359 12.38 27.55 12.27
C THR A 359 13.64 27.71 11.44
N ARG A 360 13.53 28.32 10.28
CA ARG A 360 14.53 28.36 9.20
C ARG A 360 15.87 28.95 9.59
N PRO A 361 16.99 28.41 9.05
CA PRO A 361 18.28 29.08 9.05
C PRO A 361 18.28 30.27 8.08
N ARG A 362 19.30 31.14 8.20
CA ARG A 362 19.54 32.22 7.25
C ARG A 362 20.15 31.68 5.95
N GLY A 363 19.68 32.19 4.80
CA GLY A 363 20.19 31.82 3.47
C GLY A 363 19.39 30.75 2.73
N LYS A 364 19.31 30.86 1.39
CA LYS A 364 18.46 30.00 0.54
C LYS A 364 18.97 28.56 0.49
N LEU A 365 20.28 28.35 0.35
CA LEU A 365 20.86 27.01 0.29
C LEU A 365 20.72 26.25 1.62
N ALA A 366 20.98 26.97 2.73
CA ALA A 366 20.81 26.41 4.06
C ALA A 366 19.33 26.05 4.35
N LEU A 367 18.38 26.88 3.88
CA LEU A 367 16.95 26.57 3.97
C LEU A 367 16.59 25.33 3.14
N PHE A 368 17.13 25.23 1.91
CA PHE A 368 16.89 24.08 1.05
C PHE A 368 17.38 22.77 1.71
N ALA A 369 18.62 22.75 2.18
CA ALA A 369 19.18 21.61 2.91
C ALA A 369 18.36 21.30 4.18
N TRP A 370 18.00 22.31 4.96
CA TRP A 370 17.20 22.18 6.17
C TRP A 370 15.84 21.54 5.89
N LEU A 371 15.20 21.90 4.76
CA LEU A 371 13.93 21.28 4.36
C LEU A 371 14.09 19.81 3.99
N GLN A 372 15.17 19.42 3.28
CA GLN A 372 15.39 18.01 2.90
C GLN A 372 15.58 17.12 4.13
N PHE A 373 16.49 17.49 5.03
CA PHE A 373 16.75 16.73 6.24
C PHE A 373 15.57 16.77 7.24
N GLY A 374 14.99 17.96 7.41
CA GLY A 374 13.85 18.13 8.33
C GLY A 374 12.60 17.37 7.89
N LEU A 375 12.32 17.32 6.59
CA LEU A 375 11.20 16.52 6.05
C LEU A 375 11.48 15.03 6.20
N ALA A 376 12.67 14.56 5.86
CA ALA A 376 13.01 13.15 6.01
C ALA A 376 12.90 12.71 7.47
N LEU A 377 13.44 13.49 8.41
CA LEU A 377 13.34 13.21 9.84
C LEU A 377 11.90 13.32 10.35
N GLY A 378 11.15 14.34 9.92
CA GLY A 378 9.77 14.58 10.33
C GLY A 378 8.79 13.50 9.84
N LEU A 379 9.03 12.95 8.67
CA LEU A 379 8.20 11.89 8.11
C LEU A 379 8.68 10.47 8.48
N ALA A 380 9.91 10.31 8.98
CA ALA A 380 10.47 9.00 9.32
C ALA A 380 9.58 8.18 10.28
N PRO A 381 9.02 8.73 11.38
CA PRO A 381 8.12 7.96 12.24
C PRO A 381 6.88 7.41 11.53
N LEU A 382 6.28 8.20 10.62
CA LEU A 382 5.13 7.79 9.82
C LEU A 382 5.51 6.76 8.76
N THR A 383 6.66 6.92 8.08
CA THR A 383 7.12 5.96 7.06
C THR A 383 7.49 4.62 7.70
N LEU A 384 8.11 4.62 8.87
CA LEU A 384 8.39 3.40 9.63
C LEU A 384 7.10 2.70 10.09
N TYR A 385 6.12 3.46 10.56
CA TYR A 385 4.82 2.91 10.96
C TYR A 385 4.06 2.28 9.78
N ILE A 386 4.04 2.97 8.64
CA ILE A 386 3.22 2.58 7.48
C ILE A 386 3.89 1.50 6.63
N PHE A 387 5.20 1.63 6.41
CA PHE A 387 5.94 0.81 5.44
C PHE A 387 6.99 -0.11 6.09
N SER A 388 7.18 -0.01 7.42
CA SER A 388 8.23 -0.72 8.15
C SER A 388 9.64 -0.44 7.61
N GLN A 389 9.81 0.71 6.93
CA GLN A 389 11.08 1.16 6.38
C GLN A 389 11.12 2.68 6.18
N ALA A 390 12.31 3.26 6.29
CA ALA A 390 12.59 4.66 5.96
C ALA A 390 13.89 4.73 5.15
N SER A 391 13.92 5.57 4.12
CA SER A 391 15.14 5.78 3.32
C SER A 391 16.05 6.80 4.01
N LEU A 392 17.27 6.40 4.34
CA LEU A 392 18.28 7.28 4.94
C LEU A 392 18.99 8.14 3.90
N VAL A 393 19.06 7.69 2.65
CA VAL A 393 19.67 8.44 1.55
C VAL A 393 18.71 9.46 0.93
N SER A 394 17.41 9.42 1.28
CA SER A 394 16.40 10.27 0.67
C SER A 394 16.67 11.77 0.75
N PRO A 395 17.26 12.37 1.81
CA PRO A 395 17.58 13.80 1.83
C PRO A 395 18.54 14.20 0.73
N LEU A 396 19.58 13.40 0.52
CA LEU A 396 20.59 13.65 -0.51
C LEU A 396 20.03 13.44 -1.92
N VAL A 397 19.33 12.33 -2.10
CA VAL A 397 18.71 11.99 -3.39
C VAL A 397 17.67 13.04 -3.77
N ASN A 398 16.79 13.44 -2.87
CA ASN A 398 15.80 14.48 -3.14
C ASN A 398 16.43 15.86 -3.37
N ALA A 399 17.52 16.19 -2.68
CA ALA A 399 18.24 17.43 -2.90
C ALA A 399 18.81 17.51 -4.33
N LEU A 400 19.19 16.39 -4.93
CA LEU A 400 19.64 16.30 -6.31
C LEU A 400 18.49 16.25 -7.31
N ILE A 401 17.50 15.35 -7.06
CA ILE A 401 16.47 15.05 -8.04
C ILE A 401 15.41 16.14 -8.14
N LEU A 402 14.98 16.77 -7.04
CA LEU A 402 13.90 17.76 -7.09
C LEU A 402 14.22 18.97 -7.99
N PRO A 403 15.41 19.59 -7.95
CA PRO A 403 15.76 20.64 -8.91
C PRO A 403 15.80 20.15 -10.36
N LEU A 404 16.39 18.96 -10.60
CA LEU A 404 16.46 18.37 -11.94
C LEU A 404 15.08 18.03 -12.49
N ALA A 405 14.23 17.40 -11.69
CA ALA A 405 12.85 17.10 -12.06
C ALA A 405 12.01 18.38 -12.25
N GLY A 406 12.36 19.46 -11.55
CA GLY A 406 11.75 20.78 -11.73
C GLY A 406 11.89 21.35 -13.13
N LEU A 407 12.96 21.00 -13.84
CA LEU A 407 13.19 21.34 -15.25
C LEU A 407 12.75 20.21 -16.18
N PHE A 408 13.03 18.97 -15.82
CA PHE A 408 12.75 17.79 -16.63
C PHE A 408 11.25 17.59 -16.90
N VAL A 409 10.39 17.68 -15.87
CA VAL A 409 8.94 17.43 -16.03
C VAL A 409 8.28 18.42 -17.00
N PRO A 410 8.51 19.75 -16.93
CA PRO A 410 8.00 20.66 -17.97
C PRO A 410 8.50 20.34 -19.37
N LEU A 411 9.79 20.00 -19.54
CA LEU A 411 10.34 19.61 -20.84
C LEU A 411 9.70 18.33 -21.37
N LEU A 412 9.50 17.34 -20.52
CA LEU A 412 8.76 16.12 -20.86
C LEU A 412 7.34 16.41 -21.30
N LEU A 413 6.60 17.24 -20.55
CA LEU A 413 5.22 17.63 -20.91
C LEU A 413 5.20 18.41 -22.24
N LEU A 414 6.16 19.29 -22.50
CA LEU A 414 6.30 19.97 -23.78
C LEU A 414 6.59 18.99 -24.93
N SER A 415 7.46 17.99 -24.69
CA SER A 415 7.76 16.94 -25.67
C SER A 415 6.49 16.10 -26.00
N VAL A 416 5.66 15.81 -24.99
CA VAL A 416 4.37 15.12 -25.23
C VAL A 416 3.37 16.01 -25.96
N LEU A 417 3.29 17.30 -25.65
CA LEU A 417 2.46 18.25 -26.41
C LEU A 417 2.94 18.36 -27.86
N ALA A 418 4.24 18.45 -28.09
CA ALA A 418 4.83 18.43 -29.41
C ALA A 418 4.54 17.10 -30.14
N LEU A 419 4.60 15.95 -29.46
CA LEU A 419 4.25 14.64 -30.01
C LEU A 419 2.80 14.59 -30.54
N LEU A 420 1.90 15.31 -29.89
CA LEU A 420 0.50 15.38 -30.32
C LEU A 420 0.27 16.36 -31.50
N ALA A 421 0.94 17.51 -31.47
CA ALA A 421 0.75 18.60 -32.42
C ALA A 421 1.74 18.55 -33.61
N TRP A 422 2.99 18.18 -33.37
CA TRP A 422 4.09 18.17 -34.33
C TRP A 422 5.05 17.01 -34.07
N PRO A 423 4.72 15.79 -34.54
CA PRO A 423 5.49 14.58 -34.26
C PRO A 423 6.99 14.66 -34.58
N ALA A 424 7.36 15.42 -35.63
CA ALA A 424 8.76 15.61 -36.04
C ALA A 424 9.63 16.23 -34.92
N LEU A 425 9.05 17.04 -34.03
CA LEU A 425 9.72 17.59 -32.86
C LEU A 425 9.48 16.74 -31.60
N GLY A 426 8.27 16.18 -31.47
CA GLY A 426 7.89 15.45 -30.27
C GLY A 426 8.59 14.10 -30.13
N VAL A 427 8.82 13.38 -31.23
CA VAL A 427 9.49 12.07 -31.22
C VAL A 427 10.93 12.20 -30.70
N PRO A 428 11.82 13.04 -31.28
CA PRO A 428 13.18 13.21 -30.75
C PRO A 428 13.19 13.78 -29.33
N GLY A 429 12.27 14.70 -28.99
CA GLY A 429 12.14 15.20 -27.62
C GLY A 429 11.81 14.12 -26.60
N LEU A 430 10.94 13.18 -26.95
CA LEU A 430 10.56 12.08 -26.06
C LEU A 430 11.69 11.06 -25.90
N HIS A 431 12.43 10.74 -26.98
CA HIS A 431 13.64 9.91 -26.89
C HIS A 431 14.72 10.59 -26.02
N ALA A 432 14.99 11.87 -26.22
CA ALA A 432 15.94 12.61 -25.39
C ALA A 432 15.57 12.56 -23.90
N CYS A 433 14.27 12.71 -23.56
CA CYS A 433 13.81 12.55 -22.19
C CYS A 433 14.03 11.11 -21.66
N ALA A 434 13.78 10.09 -22.48
CA ALA A 434 14.00 8.70 -22.10
C ALA A 434 15.49 8.40 -21.88
N ASP A 435 16.35 8.89 -22.75
CA ASP A 435 17.83 8.72 -22.67
C ASP A 435 18.43 9.43 -21.46
N VAL A 436 17.95 10.64 -21.14
CA VAL A 436 18.36 11.36 -19.92
C VAL A 436 18.01 10.55 -18.67
N LEU A 437 16.80 9.99 -18.60
CA LEU A 437 16.43 9.11 -17.50
C LEU A 437 17.25 7.83 -17.45
N ALA A 438 17.54 7.22 -18.61
CA ALA A 438 18.37 6.03 -18.71
C ALA A 438 19.80 6.30 -18.27
N GLY A 439 20.39 7.44 -18.66
CA GLY A 439 21.72 7.85 -18.25
C GLY A 439 21.83 8.13 -16.74
N PHE A 440 20.73 8.60 -16.12
CA PHE A 440 20.69 8.86 -14.69
C PHE A 440 20.37 7.60 -13.85
N TRP A 441 19.81 6.58 -14.47
CA TRP A 441 19.33 5.38 -13.79
C TRP A 441 20.41 4.59 -13.03
N PRO A 442 21.64 4.39 -13.56
CA PRO A 442 22.69 3.69 -12.82
C PRO A 442 23.08 4.35 -11.49
N LEU A 443 23.08 5.69 -11.44
CA LEU A 443 23.28 6.41 -10.18
C LEU A 443 22.20 6.11 -9.15
N MET A 444 20.94 6.07 -9.59
CA MET A 444 19.82 5.71 -8.71
C MET A 444 19.92 4.29 -8.18
N GLN A 445 20.34 3.35 -9.01
CA GLN A 445 20.57 1.96 -8.60
C GLN A 445 21.70 1.87 -7.58
N TRP A 446 22.82 2.51 -7.86
CA TRP A 446 23.97 2.55 -6.95
C TRP A 446 23.61 3.11 -5.57
N LEU A 447 22.86 4.22 -5.52
CA LEU A 447 22.36 4.80 -4.27
C LEU A 447 21.34 3.90 -3.55
N ALA A 448 20.52 3.17 -4.30
CA ALA A 448 19.54 2.23 -3.74
C ALA A 448 20.19 0.97 -3.14
N ASP A 449 21.33 0.58 -3.66
CA ASP A 449 22.05 -0.63 -3.24
C ASP A 449 23.07 -0.37 -2.12
N TRP A 450 23.19 0.88 -1.62
CA TRP A 450 23.99 1.17 -0.45
C TRP A 450 23.52 0.38 0.77
N PRO A 451 24.42 -0.20 1.59
CA PRO A 451 24.04 -1.00 2.76
C PRO A 451 23.16 -0.25 3.76
N LEU A 452 23.35 1.08 3.85
CA LEU A 452 22.61 1.98 4.75
C LEU A 452 21.51 2.78 4.01
N ALA A 453 21.13 2.40 2.79
CA ALA A 453 20.11 3.15 2.04
C ALA A 453 18.76 3.14 2.77
N ILE A 454 18.46 2.06 3.49
CA ILE A 454 17.19 1.87 4.18
C ILE A 454 17.42 1.54 5.65
N LEU A 455 16.67 2.21 6.51
CA LEU A 455 16.39 1.75 7.86
C LEU A 455 15.15 0.87 7.79
N ALA A 456 15.31 -0.45 7.81
CA ALA A 456 14.21 -1.40 7.90
C ALA A 456 14.01 -1.80 9.37
N GLN A 457 12.80 -1.57 9.87
CA GLN A 457 12.43 -2.04 11.21
C GLN A 457 10.92 -2.32 11.25
N PRO A 458 10.46 -3.18 12.15
CA PRO A 458 9.04 -3.46 12.32
C PRO A 458 8.26 -2.20 12.64
N ALA A 459 7.00 -2.18 12.21
CA ALA A 459 6.12 -1.05 12.50
C ALA A 459 6.10 -0.74 14.00
N PRO A 460 6.46 0.49 14.41
CA PRO A 460 6.44 0.89 15.81
C PRO A 460 5.00 1.01 16.31
N GLY A 461 4.77 0.89 17.62
CA GLY A 461 3.47 1.16 18.23
C GLY A 461 3.07 2.63 18.09
N LEU A 462 1.76 2.93 18.10
CA LEU A 462 1.24 4.29 17.94
C LEU A 462 1.82 5.28 18.98
N LEU A 463 2.02 4.84 20.22
CA LEU A 463 2.63 5.68 21.25
C LEU A 463 4.08 6.05 20.90
N ALA A 464 4.87 5.08 20.39
CA ALA A 464 6.24 5.36 19.98
C ALA A 464 6.28 6.33 18.78
N VAL A 465 5.31 6.23 17.85
CA VAL A 465 5.17 7.18 16.74
C VAL A 465 4.83 8.58 17.26
N ALA A 466 3.85 8.70 18.16
CA ALA A 466 3.44 9.98 18.72
C ALA A 466 4.60 10.66 19.48
N LEU A 467 5.30 9.91 20.32
CA LEU A 467 6.49 10.39 21.03
C LEU A 467 7.60 10.80 20.05
N ALA A 468 7.84 10.02 19.01
CA ALA A 468 8.85 10.33 18.00
C ALA A 468 8.50 11.60 17.21
N LEU A 469 7.25 11.79 16.82
CA LEU A 469 6.80 13.02 16.16
C LEU A 469 6.99 14.25 17.05
N LEU A 470 6.65 14.14 18.35
CA LEU A 470 6.92 15.19 19.33
C LEU A 470 8.44 15.42 19.49
N GLY A 471 9.21 14.34 19.57
CA GLY A 471 10.67 14.40 19.68
C GLY A 471 11.32 15.13 18.50
N VAL A 472 10.91 14.80 17.27
CA VAL A 472 11.37 15.50 16.07
C VAL A 472 10.95 16.97 16.09
N ALA A 473 9.72 17.28 16.49
CA ALA A 473 9.26 18.65 16.60
C ALA A 473 10.13 19.47 17.59
N LEU A 474 10.48 18.90 18.75
CA LEU A 474 11.37 19.52 19.70
C LEU A 474 12.79 19.70 19.16
N LEU A 475 13.37 18.70 18.52
CA LEU A 475 14.72 18.77 17.96
C LEU A 475 14.85 19.87 16.89
N LEU A 476 13.81 19.98 16.04
CA LEU A 476 13.75 20.95 14.93
C LEU A 476 13.19 22.32 15.36
N ALA A 477 12.85 22.50 16.64
CA ALA A 477 12.34 23.76 17.17
C ALA A 477 13.39 24.90 17.09
N PRO A 478 12.96 26.18 17.12
CA PRO A 478 13.88 27.33 17.12
C PRO A 478 14.93 27.22 18.21
N ARG A 479 16.14 27.74 17.96
CA ARG A 479 17.28 27.65 18.88
C ARG A 479 17.05 28.26 20.27
N GLY A 480 16.05 29.13 20.41
CA GLY A 480 15.69 29.75 21.68
C GLY A 480 14.85 28.87 22.61
N LEU A 481 14.34 27.72 22.16
CA LEU A 481 13.60 26.80 23.02
C LEU A 481 14.57 26.02 23.93
N PRO A 482 14.46 26.13 25.28
CA PRO A 482 15.31 25.35 26.18
C PRO A 482 14.99 23.86 26.08
N ALA A 483 15.94 23.03 26.46
CA ALA A 483 15.78 21.58 26.55
C ALA A 483 15.36 20.85 25.26
N ARG A 484 15.65 21.41 24.08
CA ARG A 484 15.36 20.78 22.77
C ARG A 484 15.95 19.37 22.65
N TRP A 485 17.07 19.12 23.31
CA TRP A 485 17.74 17.83 23.32
C TRP A 485 16.85 16.71 23.90
N LEU A 486 15.85 17.03 24.73
CA LEU A 486 14.84 16.07 25.19
C LEU A 486 14.10 15.41 24.04
N GLY A 487 14.05 16.05 22.88
CA GLY A 487 13.52 15.45 21.66
C GLY A 487 14.22 14.15 21.28
N ALA A 488 15.53 14.02 21.58
CA ALA A 488 16.27 12.77 21.36
C ALA A 488 15.77 11.65 22.29
N VAL A 489 15.41 11.96 23.53
CA VAL A 489 14.84 11.00 24.48
C VAL A 489 13.51 10.46 23.97
N PHE A 490 12.65 11.31 23.40
CA PHE A 490 11.37 10.89 22.82
C PHE A 490 11.52 10.03 21.56
N LEU A 491 12.69 10.04 20.90
CA LEU A 491 13.00 9.13 19.79
C LEU A 491 13.43 7.73 20.25
N LEU A 492 13.89 7.57 21.48
CA LEU A 492 14.39 6.28 21.98
C LEU A 492 13.39 5.12 21.83
N PRO A 493 12.08 5.27 22.16
CA PRO A 493 11.12 4.18 21.96
C PRO A 493 11.01 3.72 20.52
N LEU A 494 11.14 4.65 19.57
CA LEU A 494 11.15 4.34 18.15
C LEU A 494 12.43 3.61 17.75
N LEU A 495 13.60 4.15 18.13
CA LEU A 495 14.91 3.63 17.73
C LEU A 495 15.25 2.29 18.40
N LEU A 496 14.93 2.14 19.67
CA LEU A 496 15.12 0.89 20.41
C LEU A 496 14.03 -0.15 20.11
N GLY A 497 13.01 0.25 19.37
CA GLY A 497 11.91 -0.62 19.01
C GLY A 497 11.18 -1.16 20.24
N TRP A 498 10.88 -0.27 21.17
CA TRP A 498 10.20 -0.64 22.41
C TRP A 498 8.93 -1.45 22.16
N ARG A 499 8.78 -2.55 22.90
CA ARG A 499 7.57 -3.40 22.92
C ARG A 499 7.00 -3.42 24.33
N PRO A 500 5.67 -3.48 24.47
CA PRO A 500 5.06 -3.77 25.78
C PRO A 500 5.61 -5.08 26.36
N PRO A 501 5.82 -5.16 27.68
CA PRO A 501 6.19 -6.41 28.34
C PRO A 501 5.13 -7.50 28.07
N GLY A 502 5.51 -8.75 27.91
CA GLY A 502 4.62 -9.89 27.73
C GLY A 502 4.65 -10.57 26.36
N GLN A 503 5.44 -10.07 25.40
CA GLN A 503 5.59 -10.71 24.07
C GLN A 503 6.84 -11.62 23.94
N ALA A 504 7.67 -11.71 24.97
CA ALA A 504 8.85 -12.57 24.94
C ALA A 504 8.46 -14.04 25.05
N ILE A 505 9.01 -14.88 24.16
CA ILE A 505 8.81 -16.33 24.21
C ILE A 505 9.70 -16.89 25.32
N PRO A 506 9.15 -17.59 26.32
CA PRO A 506 9.95 -18.20 27.37
C PRO A 506 10.80 -19.35 26.83
N VAL A 507 11.81 -19.78 27.58
CA VAL A 507 12.58 -20.99 27.28
C VAL A 507 11.64 -22.20 27.34
N GLY A 508 11.69 -23.06 26.34
CA GLY A 508 10.77 -24.18 26.18
C GLY A 508 9.43 -23.81 25.50
N GLY A 509 9.11 -22.51 25.41
CA GLY A 509 7.94 -22.05 24.69
C GLY A 509 8.22 -21.79 23.21
N TYR A 510 7.15 -21.82 22.42
CA TYR A 510 7.21 -21.42 20.99
C TYR A 510 5.92 -20.69 20.61
N ARG A 511 6.01 -19.91 19.55
CA ARG A 511 4.87 -19.24 18.90
C ARG A 511 4.70 -19.84 17.51
N LEU A 512 3.53 -20.39 17.26
CA LEU A 512 3.12 -20.89 15.95
C LEU A 512 2.22 -19.84 15.28
N THR A 513 2.50 -19.51 14.03
CA THR A 513 1.64 -18.65 13.20
C THR A 513 1.40 -19.32 11.86
N VAL A 514 0.17 -19.73 11.61
CA VAL A 514 -0.27 -20.18 10.30
C VAL A 514 -0.71 -18.95 9.52
N LEU A 515 -0.05 -18.68 8.39
CA LEU A 515 -0.31 -17.50 7.58
C LEU A 515 -1.41 -17.76 6.56
N ASP A 516 -2.29 -16.78 6.38
CA ASP A 516 -3.27 -16.78 5.29
C ASP A 516 -2.57 -16.49 3.96
N VAL A 517 -2.20 -17.52 3.25
CA VAL A 517 -1.59 -17.46 1.91
C VAL A 517 -2.59 -17.72 0.77
N GLY A 518 -3.87 -17.82 1.11
CA GLY A 518 -4.92 -18.32 0.23
C GLY A 518 -4.86 -19.84 0.14
N GLN A 519 -4.96 -20.43 -1.05
CA GLN A 519 -4.77 -21.88 -1.21
C GLN A 519 -3.28 -22.18 -1.14
N GLY A 520 -2.88 -22.98 -0.15
CA GLY A 520 -1.50 -23.35 0.14
C GLY A 520 -1.16 -23.25 1.62
N LEU A 521 0.10 -23.47 1.97
CA LEU A 521 0.57 -23.47 3.36
C LEU A 521 1.80 -22.59 3.54
N ALA A 522 1.82 -21.84 4.64
CA ALA A 522 3.02 -21.22 5.18
C ALA A 522 2.86 -21.06 6.69
N VAL A 523 3.76 -21.65 7.44
CA VAL A 523 3.78 -21.61 8.90
C VAL A 523 5.09 -21.01 9.40
N VAL A 524 5.00 -20.06 10.30
CA VAL A 524 6.17 -19.50 10.98
C VAL A 524 6.16 -19.94 12.42
N LEU A 525 7.22 -20.61 12.82
CA LEU A 525 7.44 -21.02 14.19
C LEU A 525 8.65 -20.29 14.79
N GLN A 526 8.44 -19.64 15.90
CA GLN A 526 9.47 -18.91 16.65
C GLN A 526 9.69 -19.57 18.02
N THR A 527 10.92 -19.86 18.34
CA THR A 527 11.36 -20.09 19.73
C THR A 527 11.97 -18.78 20.28
N ARG A 528 12.63 -18.82 21.41
CA ARG A 528 13.20 -17.60 22.00
C ARG A 528 14.22 -16.91 21.08
N ARG A 529 15.04 -17.68 20.33
CA ARG A 529 16.15 -17.16 19.51
C ARG A 529 16.17 -17.68 18.08
N HIS A 530 15.33 -18.66 17.74
CA HIS A 530 15.35 -19.31 16.44
C HIS A 530 14.01 -19.23 15.73
N THR A 531 14.06 -19.25 14.41
CA THR A 531 12.88 -19.21 13.55
C THR A 531 12.93 -20.32 12.52
N LEU A 532 11.86 -21.10 12.46
CA LEU A 532 11.58 -22.04 11.40
C LEU A 532 10.43 -21.51 10.55
N VAL A 533 10.59 -21.57 9.23
CA VAL A 533 9.51 -21.38 8.27
C VAL A 533 9.23 -22.72 7.62
N TYR A 534 8.01 -23.19 7.76
CA TYR A 534 7.54 -24.44 7.16
C TYR A 534 6.60 -24.08 6.03
N ASP A 535 6.98 -24.38 4.79
CA ASP A 535 6.39 -23.97 3.54
C ASP A 535 6.36 -22.45 3.32
N ALA A 536 6.13 -22.01 2.09
CA ALA A 536 6.23 -20.61 1.70
C ALA A 536 5.04 -20.12 0.85
N GLY A 537 4.00 -20.96 0.72
CA GLY A 537 2.80 -20.67 -0.04
C GLY A 537 3.02 -20.59 -1.56
N PRO A 538 1.98 -20.25 -2.33
CA PRO A 538 1.99 -20.29 -3.78
C PRO A 538 2.76 -19.14 -4.44
N ALA A 539 3.22 -19.42 -5.67
CA ALA A 539 3.64 -18.42 -6.62
C ALA A 539 2.90 -18.60 -7.96
N PHE A 540 2.42 -17.51 -8.54
CA PHE A 540 1.68 -17.56 -9.80
C PHE A 540 2.43 -16.84 -10.92
N ARG A 541 2.37 -17.37 -12.13
CA ARG A 541 2.93 -16.75 -13.34
C ARG A 541 2.40 -15.32 -13.57
N THR A 542 1.29 -14.96 -12.96
CA THR A 542 0.69 -13.61 -12.98
C THR A 542 1.39 -12.59 -12.07
N GLY A 543 2.50 -12.97 -11.43
CA GLY A 543 3.37 -12.12 -10.62
C GLY A 543 3.11 -12.16 -9.10
N PHE A 544 2.03 -12.79 -8.62
CA PHE A 544 1.83 -12.96 -7.18
C PHE A 544 2.74 -14.09 -6.66
N ASN A 545 3.39 -13.83 -5.52
CA ASN A 545 4.26 -14.78 -4.83
C ASN A 545 4.07 -14.59 -3.32
N ALA A 546 3.58 -15.63 -2.63
CA ALA A 546 3.26 -15.57 -1.21
C ALA A 546 4.48 -15.35 -0.34
N GLY A 547 5.63 -15.96 -0.67
CA GLY A 547 6.88 -15.73 0.05
C GLY A 547 7.28 -14.25 0.10
N GLY A 548 7.12 -13.55 -1.03
CA GLY A 548 7.44 -12.13 -1.14
C GLY A 548 6.33 -11.18 -0.67
N ALA A 549 5.06 -11.54 -0.86
CA ALA A 549 3.92 -10.66 -0.57
C ALA A 549 3.34 -10.86 0.84
N ILE A 550 3.53 -12.03 1.44
CA ILE A 550 2.93 -12.41 2.74
C ILE A 550 4.00 -12.79 3.75
N VAL A 551 4.82 -13.83 3.48
CA VAL A 551 5.75 -14.37 4.47
C VAL A 551 6.82 -13.35 4.85
N ALA A 552 7.51 -12.74 3.88
CA ALA A 552 8.55 -11.75 4.16
C ALA A 552 8.03 -10.48 4.88
N PRO A 553 6.86 -9.90 4.56
CA PRO A 553 6.23 -8.84 5.35
C PRO A 553 5.92 -9.26 6.80
N TYR A 554 5.37 -10.46 7.00
CA TYR A 554 5.12 -10.99 8.33
C TYR A 554 6.41 -11.13 9.14
N LEU A 555 7.46 -11.74 8.57
CA LEU A 555 8.76 -11.91 9.24
C LEU A 555 9.35 -10.56 9.67
N ARG A 556 9.30 -9.55 8.79
CA ARG A 556 9.70 -8.18 9.16
C ARG A 556 8.85 -7.60 10.30
N HIS A 557 7.53 -7.79 10.25
CA HIS A 557 6.63 -7.36 11.32
C HIS A 557 6.98 -8.04 12.65
N ALA A 558 7.30 -9.32 12.60
CA ALA A 558 7.72 -10.11 13.76
C ALA A 558 9.18 -9.86 14.21
N ARG A 559 9.94 -8.98 13.50
CA ARG A 559 11.38 -8.68 13.72
C ARG A 559 12.29 -9.87 13.51
N ILE A 560 11.96 -10.68 12.54
CA ILE A 560 12.77 -11.79 12.09
C ILE A 560 13.57 -11.30 10.89
N ASP A 561 14.85 -11.19 11.03
CA ASP A 561 15.82 -10.75 10.02
C ASP A 561 16.57 -11.93 9.37
N ARG A 562 16.47 -13.12 9.97
CA ARG A 562 17.06 -14.36 9.49
C ARG A 562 16.13 -15.55 9.74
N ILE A 563 16.11 -16.48 8.81
CA ILE A 563 15.44 -17.78 8.94
C ILE A 563 16.49 -18.83 9.27
N ASP A 564 16.38 -19.48 10.44
CA ASP A 564 17.34 -20.52 10.84
C ASP A 564 17.10 -21.83 10.05
N THR A 565 15.83 -22.16 9.79
CA THR A 565 15.48 -23.28 8.90
C THR A 565 14.28 -22.93 8.03
N LEU A 566 14.43 -23.01 6.72
CA LEU A 566 13.34 -23.05 5.75
C LEU A 566 13.10 -24.51 5.36
N MET A 567 12.00 -25.08 5.83
CA MET A 567 11.59 -26.44 5.55
C MET A 567 10.46 -26.43 4.54
N ILE A 568 10.60 -27.13 3.43
CA ILE A 568 9.57 -27.29 2.42
C ILE A 568 9.04 -28.71 2.46
N SER A 569 7.76 -28.86 2.73
CA SER A 569 7.11 -30.16 2.93
C SER A 569 7.22 -31.04 1.68
N HIS A 570 6.85 -30.50 0.52
CA HIS A 570 6.90 -31.17 -0.78
C HIS A 570 6.98 -30.14 -1.92
N ALA A 571 7.05 -30.61 -3.18
CA ALA A 571 7.41 -29.77 -4.32
C ALA A 571 6.22 -29.07 -5.01
N ASP A 572 5.00 -29.20 -4.51
CA ASP A 572 3.86 -28.54 -5.16
C ASP A 572 3.87 -27.03 -4.95
N ASN A 573 3.37 -26.32 -5.95
CA ASN A 573 3.50 -24.86 -6.04
C ASN A 573 2.91 -24.10 -4.84
N ASP A 574 1.87 -24.61 -4.23
CA ASP A 574 1.19 -24.00 -3.09
C ASP A 574 1.96 -24.17 -1.75
N HIS A 575 3.09 -24.87 -1.79
CA HIS A 575 4.05 -25.05 -0.68
C HIS A 575 5.43 -24.45 -1.00
N ILE A 576 6.06 -24.85 -2.12
CA ILE A 576 7.40 -24.38 -2.49
C ILE A 576 7.40 -23.04 -3.23
N GLY A 577 6.27 -22.63 -3.82
CA GLY A 577 6.23 -21.53 -4.78
C GLY A 577 6.86 -20.23 -4.28
N GLY A 578 6.66 -19.88 -3.02
CA GLY A 578 7.22 -18.69 -2.39
C GLY A 578 8.68 -18.78 -1.97
N ALA A 579 9.25 -19.97 -1.87
CA ALA A 579 10.53 -20.24 -1.20
C ALA A 579 11.73 -19.50 -1.84
N ALA A 580 11.83 -19.51 -3.17
CA ALA A 580 12.94 -18.87 -3.88
C ALA A 580 13.01 -17.37 -3.63
N LEU A 581 11.87 -16.66 -3.73
CA LEU A 581 11.80 -15.23 -3.50
C LEU A 581 12.00 -14.87 -2.02
N LEU A 582 11.50 -15.72 -1.11
CA LEU A 582 11.71 -15.55 0.32
C LEU A 582 13.20 -15.61 0.67
N ALA A 583 13.92 -16.60 0.14
CA ALA A 583 15.36 -16.77 0.33
C ALA A 583 16.23 -15.69 -0.33
N GLN A 584 15.71 -14.99 -1.33
CA GLN A 584 16.35 -13.79 -1.89
C GLN A 584 16.18 -12.55 -0.99
N ARG A 585 15.13 -12.51 -0.16
CA ARG A 585 14.79 -11.35 0.67
C ARG A 585 15.31 -11.43 2.09
N LEU A 586 15.50 -12.63 2.61
CA LEU A 586 16.02 -12.87 3.95
C LEU A 586 17.09 -13.95 3.92
N PRO A 587 18.16 -13.82 4.73
CA PRO A 587 19.15 -14.86 4.93
C PRO A 587 18.49 -16.14 5.47
N VAL A 588 18.78 -17.28 4.85
CA VAL A 588 18.32 -18.61 5.27
C VAL A 588 19.55 -19.42 5.62
N ALA A 589 19.69 -19.82 6.90
CA ALA A 589 20.86 -20.56 7.38
C ALA A 589 20.83 -22.01 6.92
N ARG A 590 19.66 -22.66 6.92
CA ARG A 590 19.48 -24.04 6.49
C ARG A 590 18.22 -24.20 5.68
N ARG A 591 18.33 -24.90 4.54
CA ARG A 591 17.19 -25.35 3.75
C ARG A 591 17.03 -26.85 3.89
N MET A 592 15.77 -27.31 4.03
CA MET A 592 15.44 -28.69 4.29
C MET A 592 14.18 -29.10 3.53
N GLY A 593 14.10 -30.35 3.08
CA GLY A 593 12.96 -30.89 2.35
C GLY A 593 13.02 -30.65 0.85
N ALA A 594 11.88 -30.47 0.20
CA ALA A 594 11.80 -30.35 -1.25
C ALA A 594 12.60 -29.15 -1.79
N GLY A 595 13.31 -29.37 -2.89
CA GLY A 595 14.12 -28.33 -3.54
C GLY A 595 15.37 -27.91 -2.75
N SER A 596 15.86 -28.77 -1.83
CA SER A 596 17.10 -28.55 -1.08
C SER A 596 17.99 -29.75 -1.07
N ASP A 597 19.29 -29.57 -0.78
CA ASP A 597 20.29 -30.66 -0.70
C ASP A 597 20.12 -31.49 0.59
N LEU A 598 19.30 -31.02 1.55
CA LEU A 598 19.00 -31.74 2.78
C LEU A 598 17.56 -32.27 2.76
N PRO A 599 17.33 -33.51 2.31
CA PRO A 599 15.98 -34.07 2.29
C PRO A 599 15.45 -34.31 3.70
N CYS A 600 14.13 -34.25 3.86
CA CYS A 600 13.49 -34.72 5.07
C CYS A 600 13.54 -36.22 5.17
N GLN A 601 13.95 -36.70 6.35
CA GLN A 601 14.00 -38.14 6.64
C GLN A 601 13.62 -38.41 8.09
N VAL A 602 12.87 -39.48 8.30
CA VAL A 602 12.53 -39.94 9.65
C VAL A 602 13.79 -40.14 10.51
N GLY A 603 13.70 -39.71 11.79
CA GLY A 603 14.82 -39.78 12.73
C GLY A 603 15.64 -38.50 12.82
N GLN A 604 15.55 -37.59 11.86
CA GLN A 604 16.15 -36.27 12.00
C GLN A 604 15.48 -35.53 13.16
N ALA A 605 16.29 -35.06 14.13
CA ALA A 605 15.83 -34.35 15.28
C ALA A 605 16.84 -33.26 15.70
N TRP A 606 16.34 -32.18 16.26
CA TRP A 606 17.17 -31.10 16.86
C TRP A 606 16.40 -30.42 17.97
N ARG A 607 17.10 -29.61 18.76
CA ARG A 607 16.51 -28.86 19.88
C ARG A 607 16.93 -27.41 19.82
N TRP A 608 15.95 -26.49 19.96
CA TRP A 608 16.17 -25.05 20.06
C TRP A 608 15.47 -24.49 21.30
N ASP A 609 16.19 -23.76 22.12
CA ASP A 609 15.68 -23.06 23.30
C ASP A 609 14.78 -23.93 24.19
N GLY A 610 15.05 -25.23 24.28
CA GLY A 610 14.24 -26.17 25.05
C GLY A 610 13.08 -26.83 24.31
N VAL A 611 12.82 -26.46 23.06
CA VAL A 611 11.81 -27.06 22.18
C VAL A 611 12.45 -28.14 21.31
N GLU A 612 11.85 -29.32 21.24
CA GLU A 612 12.29 -30.44 20.41
C GLU A 612 11.56 -30.44 19.07
N PHE A 613 12.32 -30.68 18.03
CA PHE A 613 11.84 -30.84 16.65
C PHE A 613 12.22 -32.24 16.18
N ARG A 614 11.27 -32.98 15.62
CA ARG A 614 11.49 -34.34 15.11
C ARG A 614 10.75 -34.55 13.80
N VAL A 615 11.46 -34.98 12.76
CA VAL A 615 10.87 -35.37 11.50
C VAL A 615 10.33 -36.80 11.64
N LEU A 616 9.04 -36.99 11.37
CA LEU A 616 8.35 -38.26 11.50
C LEU A 616 8.12 -38.95 10.14
N HIS A 617 8.20 -38.21 9.03
CA HIS A 617 7.98 -38.69 7.67
C HIS A 617 8.72 -37.78 6.67
N PRO A 618 9.15 -38.27 5.48
CA PRO A 618 9.07 -39.64 4.97
C PRO A 618 10.15 -40.60 5.52
N ALA A 619 9.93 -41.87 5.35
CA ALA A 619 10.96 -42.89 5.58
C ALA A 619 12.01 -42.84 4.45
N ALA A 620 13.27 -43.09 4.75
CA ALA A 620 14.40 -42.99 3.81
C ALA A 620 14.30 -43.88 2.55
N ALA A 621 13.39 -44.83 2.52
CA ALA A 621 13.27 -45.86 1.49
C ALA A 621 11.86 -45.93 0.84
N ALA A 622 11.17 -44.82 0.62
CA ALA A 622 9.85 -44.85 -0.05
C ALA A 622 9.92 -44.13 -1.41
N PRO A 623 10.50 -44.73 -2.47
CA PRO A 623 10.66 -44.10 -3.77
C PRO A 623 9.33 -43.86 -4.52
N ASP A 624 8.23 -44.51 -4.13
CA ASP A 624 6.95 -44.50 -4.87
C ASP A 624 5.84 -43.65 -4.26
N LEU A 625 6.13 -42.82 -3.25
CA LEU A 625 5.12 -41.90 -2.71
C LEU A 625 4.85 -40.77 -3.71
N SER A 626 3.58 -40.47 -3.95
CA SER A 626 3.19 -39.26 -4.68
C SER A 626 3.81 -38.02 -4.03
N LYS A 627 3.84 -36.88 -4.73
CA LYS A 627 4.42 -35.66 -4.18
C LYS A 627 3.82 -35.31 -2.82
N ASN A 628 2.49 -35.37 -2.68
CA ASN A 628 1.77 -35.13 -1.42
C ASN A 628 2.21 -36.12 -0.34
N ASN A 629 2.20 -37.42 -0.65
CA ASN A 629 2.59 -38.46 0.30
C ASN A 629 4.10 -38.49 0.62
N GLY A 630 4.91 -37.66 -0.05
CA GLY A 630 6.31 -37.39 0.30
C GLY A 630 6.51 -36.20 1.27
N SER A 631 5.45 -35.57 1.76
CA SER A 631 5.52 -34.40 2.63
C SER A 631 6.32 -34.65 3.90
N CYS A 632 7.16 -33.70 4.27
CA CYS A 632 7.85 -33.71 5.57
C CYS A 632 6.84 -33.54 6.72
N VAL A 633 6.63 -34.54 7.53
CA VAL A 633 5.86 -34.42 8.77
C VAL A 633 6.77 -34.05 9.91
N LEU A 634 6.50 -32.88 10.56
CA LEU A 634 7.31 -32.37 11.64
C LEU A 634 6.52 -32.34 12.95
N ARG A 635 7.06 -33.00 13.97
CA ARG A 635 6.59 -32.89 15.35
C ARG A 635 7.42 -31.87 16.10
N ILE A 636 6.76 -30.97 16.80
CA ILE A 636 7.34 -29.90 17.61
C ILE A 636 6.81 -30.07 19.03
N ALA A 637 7.71 -30.24 19.99
CA ALA A 637 7.33 -30.49 21.39
C ALA A 637 8.04 -29.54 22.34
N GLY A 638 7.27 -28.88 23.19
CA GLY A 638 7.76 -28.06 24.30
C GLY A 638 6.90 -28.29 25.54
N PRO A 639 7.30 -27.75 26.71
CA PRO A 639 6.52 -27.85 27.94
C PRO A 639 5.09 -27.32 27.83
N GLY A 640 4.82 -26.41 26.91
CA GLY A 640 3.50 -25.80 26.68
C GLY A 640 2.61 -26.59 25.71
N GLY A 641 3.06 -27.70 25.16
CA GLY A 641 2.29 -28.53 24.24
C GLY A 641 3.06 -29.05 23.02
N VAL A 642 2.36 -29.83 22.24
CA VAL A 642 2.88 -30.51 21.04
C VAL A 642 2.12 -30.02 19.81
N THR A 643 2.85 -29.70 18.73
CA THR A 643 2.29 -29.37 17.43
C THR A 643 2.76 -30.38 16.39
N LEU A 644 1.84 -30.77 15.51
CA LEU A 644 2.11 -31.61 14.35
C LEU A 644 1.85 -30.83 13.05
N LEU A 645 2.90 -30.66 12.24
CA LEU A 645 2.81 -30.11 10.88
C LEU A 645 2.87 -31.29 9.90
N THR A 646 1.83 -31.45 9.13
CA THR A 646 1.61 -32.68 8.35
C THR A 646 1.96 -32.54 6.87
N GLY A 647 2.06 -31.29 6.36
CA GLY A 647 2.07 -31.06 4.91
C GLY A 647 0.79 -31.60 4.27
N ASP A 648 0.93 -32.21 3.11
CA ASP A 648 -0.20 -32.71 2.32
C ASP A 648 -0.26 -34.25 2.26
N ILE A 649 0.17 -34.93 3.35
CA ILE A 649 0.02 -36.39 3.41
C ILE A 649 -1.44 -36.80 3.24
N GLU A 650 -1.64 -37.90 2.55
CA GLU A 650 -2.95 -38.52 2.31
C GLU A 650 -3.07 -39.86 3.06
N ALA A 651 -4.21 -40.49 2.99
CA ALA A 651 -4.54 -41.70 3.74
C ALA A 651 -3.44 -42.80 3.77
N VAL A 652 -2.74 -43.01 2.64
CA VAL A 652 -1.64 -44.00 2.55
C VAL A 652 -0.45 -43.60 3.43
N ALA A 653 -0.04 -42.35 3.38
CA ALA A 653 1.08 -41.89 4.19
C ALA A 653 0.68 -41.71 5.66
N GLU A 654 -0.58 -41.34 5.95
CA GLU A 654 -1.13 -41.31 7.29
C GLU A 654 -1.07 -42.69 7.95
N GLN A 655 -1.50 -43.71 7.27
CA GLN A 655 -1.45 -45.11 7.76
C GLN A 655 0.00 -45.53 8.05
N ALA A 656 0.90 -45.32 7.10
CA ALA A 656 2.31 -45.64 7.28
C ALA A 656 2.97 -44.87 8.43
N LEU A 657 2.53 -43.61 8.65
CA LEU A 657 2.99 -42.78 9.76
C LEU A 657 2.50 -43.34 11.11
N ILE A 658 1.23 -43.74 11.22
CA ILE A 658 0.64 -44.32 12.43
C ILE A 658 1.32 -45.62 12.80
N GLU A 659 1.53 -46.51 11.84
CA GLU A 659 2.18 -47.80 12.05
C GLU A 659 3.62 -47.64 12.56
N ARG A 660 4.37 -46.70 11.98
CA ARG A 660 5.78 -46.49 12.31
C ARG A 660 5.95 -45.70 13.62
N ALA A 661 5.25 -44.59 13.79
CA ALA A 661 5.47 -43.69 14.92
C ALA A 661 4.71 -44.11 16.19
N GLY A 662 3.58 -44.75 16.01
CA GLY A 662 2.67 -45.13 17.09
C GLY A 662 1.86 -43.93 17.64
N ARG A 663 0.74 -44.23 18.28
CA ARG A 663 -0.20 -43.19 18.80
C ARG A 663 0.42 -42.24 19.82
N ALA A 664 1.32 -42.74 20.67
CA ALA A 664 1.94 -41.92 21.71
C ALA A 664 2.81 -40.78 21.13
N VAL A 665 3.49 -41.00 20.03
CA VAL A 665 4.33 -40.02 19.35
C VAL A 665 3.49 -39.04 18.55
N LEU A 666 2.36 -39.47 18.01
CA LEU A 666 1.46 -38.65 17.19
C LEU A 666 0.52 -37.77 18.01
N ALA A 667 0.34 -38.05 19.31
CA ALA A 667 -0.47 -37.22 20.17
C ALA A 667 0.02 -35.76 20.17
N ALA A 668 -0.86 -34.82 19.85
CA ALA A 668 -0.53 -33.42 19.67
C ALA A 668 -1.71 -32.53 20.10
N ASP A 669 -1.40 -31.40 20.73
CA ASP A 669 -2.41 -30.40 21.13
C ASP A 669 -2.90 -29.62 19.90
N ILE A 670 -1.99 -29.40 18.93
CA ILE A 670 -2.26 -28.63 17.71
C ILE A 670 -1.87 -29.48 16.50
N VAL A 671 -2.78 -29.58 15.53
CA VAL A 671 -2.52 -30.17 14.23
C VAL A 671 -2.81 -29.17 13.12
N VAL A 672 -1.85 -28.96 12.22
CA VAL A 672 -2.15 -28.36 10.91
C VAL A 672 -2.67 -29.47 10.02
N VAL A 673 -3.94 -29.34 9.65
CA VAL A 673 -4.70 -30.37 8.94
C VAL A 673 -4.05 -30.71 7.61
N PRO A 674 -3.80 -32.01 7.30
CA PRO A 674 -3.14 -32.39 6.08
C PRO A 674 -3.96 -32.04 4.84
N HIS A 675 -3.26 -31.72 3.76
CA HIS A 675 -3.79 -31.50 2.42
C HIS A 675 -4.98 -30.51 2.41
N HIS A 676 -4.86 -29.45 3.19
CA HIS A 676 -5.86 -28.36 3.28
C HIS A 676 -7.27 -28.82 3.67
N GLY A 677 -7.43 -29.99 4.26
CA GLY A 677 -8.71 -30.61 4.54
C GLY A 677 -9.36 -31.29 3.33
N SER A 678 -8.54 -31.87 2.44
CA SER A 678 -9.03 -32.70 1.33
C SER A 678 -9.73 -33.98 1.83
N ALA A 679 -10.73 -34.47 1.09
CA ALA A 679 -11.36 -35.76 1.35
C ALA A 679 -10.40 -36.98 1.23
N THR A 680 -9.19 -36.80 0.66
CA THR A 680 -8.17 -37.85 0.55
C THR A 680 -7.29 -37.98 1.79
N SER A 681 -7.46 -37.10 2.78
CA SER A 681 -6.64 -36.98 3.98
C SER A 681 -7.48 -36.90 5.25
N SER A 682 -6.82 -36.74 6.39
CA SER A 682 -7.47 -36.58 7.71
C SER A 682 -8.32 -37.79 8.09
N THR A 683 -7.78 -38.98 7.87
CA THR A 683 -8.49 -40.24 8.20
C THR A 683 -8.88 -40.30 9.67
N PRO A 684 -9.99 -40.99 10.01
CA PRO A 684 -10.37 -41.19 11.41
C PRO A 684 -9.26 -41.81 12.26
N ALA A 685 -8.39 -42.60 11.65
CA ALA A 685 -7.24 -43.23 12.30
C ALA A 685 -6.19 -42.17 12.72
N LEU A 686 -5.87 -41.18 11.86
CA LEU A 686 -4.97 -40.08 12.19
C LEU A 686 -5.56 -39.17 13.26
N VAL A 687 -6.83 -38.82 13.15
CA VAL A 687 -7.53 -37.98 14.16
C VAL A 687 -7.54 -38.69 15.52
N ALA A 688 -7.85 -40.01 15.56
CA ALA A 688 -7.81 -40.79 16.79
C ALA A 688 -6.40 -40.99 17.35
N ALA A 689 -5.36 -40.96 16.54
CA ALA A 689 -3.97 -41.05 16.95
C ALA A 689 -3.43 -39.71 17.47
N SER A 690 -3.76 -38.62 16.82
CA SER A 690 -3.24 -37.28 17.16
C SER A 690 -4.04 -36.61 18.30
N ARG A 691 -5.35 -36.82 18.40
CA ARG A 691 -6.28 -36.26 19.43
C ARG A 691 -6.08 -34.75 19.66
N PRO A 692 -6.10 -33.90 18.63
CA PRO A 692 -5.79 -32.50 18.80
C PRO A 692 -6.88 -31.76 19.56
N THR A 693 -6.49 -30.77 20.39
CA THR A 693 -7.43 -29.79 20.96
C THR A 693 -7.75 -28.68 19.96
N HIS A 694 -6.80 -28.40 19.04
CA HIS A 694 -6.96 -27.40 17.99
C HIS A 694 -6.49 -27.95 16.65
N ALA A 695 -7.28 -27.73 15.61
CA ALA A 695 -6.94 -28.09 14.24
C ALA A 695 -6.98 -26.80 13.36
N PHE A 696 -5.87 -26.51 12.66
CA PHE A 696 -5.78 -25.39 11.73
C PHE A 696 -5.86 -25.89 10.29
N ILE A 697 -6.84 -25.38 9.55
CA ILE A 697 -7.02 -25.70 8.12
C ILE A 697 -6.55 -24.49 7.32
N SER A 698 -5.49 -24.67 6.51
CA SER A 698 -4.97 -23.65 5.61
C SER A 698 -5.58 -23.82 4.22
N SER A 699 -6.76 -23.29 3.99
CA SER A 699 -7.44 -23.39 2.69
C SER A 699 -7.86 -22.02 2.17
N GLY A 700 -7.85 -21.84 0.85
CA GLY A 700 -8.26 -20.58 0.22
C GLY A 700 -9.77 -20.37 0.30
N TRP A 701 -10.20 -19.16 0.63
CA TRP A 701 -11.61 -18.80 0.65
C TRP A 701 -12.26 -19.02 -0.72
N HIS A 702 -13.35 -19.79 -0.77
CA HIS A 702 -14.02 -20.22 -2.01
C HIS A 702 -13.06 -20.83 -3.04
N ASN A 703 -12.13 -21.68 -2.59
CA ASN A 703 -11.20 -22.38 -3.46
C ASN A 703 -11.93 -23.33 -4.43
N ARG A 704 -11.29 -23.64 -5.55
CA ARG A 704 -11.88 -24.43 -6.63
C ARG A 704 -12.08 -25.91 -6.28
N TRP A 705 -11.39 -26.41 -5.24
CA TRP A 705 -11.48 -27.82 -4.79
C TRP A 705 -12.52 -28.03 -3.71
N HIS A 706 -13.18 -26.94 -3.25
CA HIS A 706 -14.15 -26.96 -2.17
C HIS A 706 -13.58 -27.46 -0.84
N PHE A 707 -12.29 -27.19 -0.58
CA PHE A 707 -11.68 -27.47 0.71
C PHE A 707 -12.11 -26.46 1.78
N PRO A 708 -12.24 -26.88 3.07
CA PRO A 708 -12.19 -28.28 3.52
C PRO A 708 -13.40 -29.09 3.03
N ALA A 709 -13.17 -30.40 2.88
CA ALA A 709 -14.26 -31.32 2.58
C ALA A 709 -15.32 -31.30 3.69
N PRO A 710 -16.61 -31.56 3.39
CA PRO A 710 -17.71 -31.41 4.34
C PRO A 710 -17.70 -32.40 5.52
N GLU A 711 -16.83 -33.38 5.54
CA GLU A 711 -16.80 -34.45 6.56
C GLU A 711 -15.88 -34.13 7.73
#